data_fc4701eda244ef21c9fbafedaa63dd56
#
_entry.id   fc4701eda244ef21c9fbafedaa63dd56
#
_cell.length_a   1.000
_cell.length_b   1.000
_cell.length_c   1.000
_cell.angle_alpha   90.00
_cell.angle_beta   90.00
_cell.angle_gamma   90.00
#
_symmetry.space_group_name_H-M   'P 1'
#
loop_
_entity.id
_entity.type
_entity.pdbx_description
1 polymer ?
#
loop_
_entity_poly.entity_id
_entity_poly.type
_entity_poly.pdbx_seq_one_letter_code
_entity_poly.pdbx_strand_id
1 'polypeptide(L)'
;MDIRVEYLSTSKTILFAGSELRYYLSKINNMISFSQDTEQTDETYRKKICLGLFPDSECSSDEDEYEIEISHLSGHIKGSNPRSVLLGVYQYLTLLGCRFLRPGKEYEWIPSVPHIEEIQISRRQKARYRHRGVCIEGADTPENILEFIDWLPKLGYNSFFLQFELPYAFLNLWYSHKNNPLKKPEAFSLEKAAEISSVIDRELQKRSLKHHRVGHGWTCSVLGQNTLGWVPSDTTLTKEQENMTALIDGKRGFFQGIPINTNLCYSNPDVIASFAEKVTAYAMLHPEVDYLHVWLADASNNHCECDTCKKHLPSDLYVHILNEIDRALTQKQLDTKIVFLIYEELLWAPIEEKLLHPHRFVMMFAPISRTFLQSYEIPEQLPAPVPYQRNQITLPVNLTENLSFLAQWQKIFHGECFDYDYPLGRAHYGDMGYLHISRIIYEDIHRLTDLKLDGYMSCQELRCFLPNGLPNYIMGKCLFGTDCSFEELVEEYFQAAYGKDWESCFSYLSRLSSLCNCDYCNGKGSRQNPAVAKNMKQVAQTAETFLSVCAAQDKAALPPVQQLFWKHLDYHREYCILLSKALFLLADGRTQEAGEAWKTFTYYICSQEDTFQKALDVYRVVEVSTNYTGFPLIENF
;
A
#
# COMPACT_ATOMS: atom_id res chain seq x y z
N MET A 1 20.62 19.92 28.55
CA MET A 1 19.27 20.51 28.74
C MET A 1 18.34 19.41 29.23
N ASP A 2 17.81 19.55 30.46
CA ASP A 2 16.92 18.54 31.03
C ASP A 2 15.47 18.84 30.67
N ILE A 3 14.77 17.85 30.06
CA ILE A 3 13.38 17.96 29.61
C ILE A 3 12.54 16.89 30.32
N ARG A 4 11.38 17.30 30.80
CA ARG A 4 10.35 16.38 31.32
C ARG A 4 9.28 16.18 30.25
N VAL A 5 9.01 14.92 29.89
CA VAL A 5 7.85 14.56 29.07
C VAL A 5 6.74 14.13 30.02
N GLU A 6 5.66 14.89 30.06
CA GLU A 6 4.50 14.65 30.90
C GLU A 6 3.36 14.05 30.10
N TYR A 7 2.70 13.05 30.64
CA TYR A 7 1.60 12.36 30.01
C TYR A 7 0.28 12.76 30.66
N LEU A 8 -0.61 13.35 29.88
CA LEU A 8 -1.98 13.70 30.31
C LEU A 8 -2.99 12.56 30.04
N SER A 9 -2.51 11.37 29.67
CA SER A 9 -3.32 10.20 29.38
C SER A 9 -2.51 8.92 29.63
N THR A 10 -3.20 7.84 30.01
CA THR A 10 -2.61 6.50 30.22
C THR A 10 -2.59 5.64 28.95
N SER A 11 -2.98 6.20 27.80
CA SER A 11 -2.97 5.50 26.51
C SER A 11 -1.58 4.95 26.17
N LYS A 12 -1.50 3.66 25.84
CA LYS A 12 -0.25 3.02 25.40
C LYS A 12 0.38 3.72 24.20
N THR A 13 -0.43 4.22 23.28
CA THR A 13 0.03 4.96 22.09
C THR A 13 0.64 6.31 22.48
N ILE A 14 0.06 7.03 23.44
CA ILE A 14 0.63 8.31 23.91
C ILE A 14 1.94 8.06 24.69
N LEU A 15 2.01 6.99 25.47
CA LEU A 15 3.28 6.59 26.11
C LEU A 15 4.35 6.23 25.07
N PHE A 16 3.97 5.53 24.01
CA PHE A 16 4.85 5.25 22.87
C PHE A 16 5.29 6.53 22.15
N ALA A 17 4.36 7.47 21.87
CA ALA A 17 4.68 8.77 21.28
C ALA A 17 5.72 9.54 22.10
N GLY A 18 5.62 9.50 23.44
CA GLY A 18 6.62 10.09 24.32
C GLY A 18 7.98 9.40 24.26
N SER A 19 8.01 8.07 24.09
CA SER A 19 9.28 7.35 23.90
C SER A 19 9.97 7.71 22.59
N GLU A 20 9.20 7.86 21.50
CA GLU A 20 9.71 8.33 20.20
C GLU A 20 10.21 9.78 20.28
N LEU A 21 9.46 10.67 20.93
CA LEU A 21 9.90 12.05 21.15
C LEU A 21 11.25 12.12 21.87
N ARG A 22 11.43 11.35 22.95
CA ARG A 22 12.70 11.28 23.69
C ARG A 22 13.83 10.74 22.81
N TYR A 23 13.58 9.66 22.07
CA TYR A 23 14.57 9.03 21.20
C TYR A 23 15.10 10.02 20.15
N TYR A 24 14.20 10.66 19.41
CA TYR A 24 14.62 11.56 18.32
C TYR A 24 15.24 12.86 18.85
N LEU A 25 14.71 13.48 19.90
CA LEU A 25 15.29 14.70 20.47
C LEU A 25 16.71 14.45 20.98
N SER A 26 17.00 13.29 21.59
CA SER A 26 18.35 12.94 22.02
C SER A 26 19.32 12.73 20.84
N LYS A 27 18.82 12.39 19.64
CA LYS A 27 19.60 12.26 18.41
C LYS A 27 19.81 13.62 17.71
N ILE A 28 18.79 14.47 17.73
CA ILE A 28 18.85 15.83 17.15
C ILE A 28 19.84 16.71 17.91
N ASN A 29 19.89 16.58 19.24
CA ASN A 29 20.81 17.32 20.09
C ASN A 29 21.27 16.46 21.28
N ASN A 30 22.52 16.06 21.30
CA ASN A 30 23.12 15.20 22.31
C ASN A 30 23.25 15.84 23.71
N MET A 31 22.99 17.14 23.86
CA MET A 31 22.94 17.82 25.15
C MET A 31 21.55 17.73 25.82
N ILE A 32 20.55 17.13 25.15
CA ILE A 32 19.23 16.89 25.74
C ILE A 32 19.29 15.63 26.59
N SER A 33 18.85 15.77 27.82
CA SER A 33 18.59 14.68 28.76
C SER A 33 17.12 14.67 29.19
N PHE A 34 16.64 13.54 29.70
CA PHE A 34 15.28 13.41 30.18
C PHE A 34 15.27 12.96 31.62
N SER A 35 14.61 13.75 32.49
CA SER A 35 14.43 13.39 33.90
C SER A 35 13.45 12.23 34.05
N GLN A 36 13.75 11.32 35.01
CA GLN A 36 12.81 10.27 35.42
C GLN A 36 11.76 10.85 36.39
N ASP A 37 10.56 10.28 36.38
CA ASP A 37 9.37 10.78 37.13
C ASP A 37 9.48 10.67 38.66
N THR A 38 10.62 10.24 39.23
CA THR A 38 10.76 9.81 40.63
C THR A 38 11.37 10.84 41.58
N GLU A 39 11.81 12.00 41.13
CA GLU A 39 12.42 12.97 42.04
C GLU A 39 11.59 14.26 42.19
N GLN A 40 11.07 14.47 43.42
CA GLN A 40 10.59 15.77 43.89
C GLN A 40 11.77 16.76 43.92
N THR A 41 12.04 17.44 42.83
CA THR A 41 12.99 18.54 42.79
C THR A 41 12.31 19.76 42.17
N ASP A 42 12.66 20.91 42.74
CA ASP A 42 12.18 22.28 42.51
C ASP A 42 11.58 22.52 41.11
N GLU A 43 10.26 22.75 41.02
CA GLU A 43 9.48 22.90 39.78
C GLU A 43 9.88 24.12 38.91
N THR A 44 10.79 24.95 39.37
CA THR A 44 11.03 26.31 38.87
C THR A 44 11.90 26.37 37.61
N TYR A 45 12.59 25.29 37.18
CA TYR A 45 13.60 25.36 36.10
C TYR A 45 13.57 24.26 35.05
N ARG A 46 12.56 23.39 34.99
CA ARG A 46 12.52 22.29 34.03
C ARG A 46 11.70 22.62 32.78
N LYS A 47 12.30 22.42 31.64
CA LYS A 47 11.58 22.39 30.35
C LYS A 47 10.61 21.23 30.33
N LYS A 48 9.36 21.46 29.92
CA LYS A 48 8.28 20.47 30.01
C LYS A 48 7.49 20.38 28.70
N ILE A 49 7.39 19.18 28.14
CA ILE A 49 6.52 18.89 26.99
C ILE A 49 5.40 17.95 27.44
N CYS A 50 4.16 18.40 27.33
CA CYS A 50 2.96 17.64 27.69
C CYS A 50 2.37 16.94 26.47
N LEU A 51 2.06 15.63 26.60
CA LEU A 51 1.37 14.85 25.57
C LEU A 51 -0.04 14.47 26.06
N GLY A 52 -1.08 14.77 25.29
CA GLY A 52 -2.45 14.49 25.70
C GLY A 52 -3.48 14.61 24.61
N LEU A 53 -4.73 14.39 24.99
CA LEU A 53 -5.88 14.55 24.10
C LEU A 53 -6.42 15.98 24.17
N PHE A 54 -7.19 16.37 23.16
CA PHE A 54 -8.06 17.53 23.21
C PHE A 54 -9.12 17.38 24.31
N PRO A 55 -9.87 18.44 24.69
CA PRO A 55 -11.09 18.30 25.48
C PRO A 55 -12.07 17.32 24.83
N ASP A 56 -12.87 16.62 25.63
CA ASP A 56 -13.78 15.55 25.14
C ASP A 56 -14.70 15.99 23.98
N SER A 57 -15.10 17.26 23.95
CA SER A 57 -15.91 17.81 22.87
C SER A 57 -15.23 17.90 21.50
N GLU A 58 -13.89 17.80 21.48
CA GLU A 58 -13.07 17.87 20.26
C GLU A 58 -12.40 16.52 19.95
N CYS A 59 -12.66 15.47 20.75
CA CYS A 59 -12.14 14.14 20.49
C CYS A 59 -12.91 13.43 19.37
N SER A 60 -12.19 12.71 18.52
CA SER A 60 -12.74 11.88 17.45
C SER A 60 -11.89 10.62 17.26
N SER A 61 -12.51 9.46 17.16
CA SER A 61 -11.81 8.20 16.89
C SER A 61 -11.42 8.06 15.41
N ASP A 62 -12.12 8.76 14.51
CA ASP A 62 -12.03 8.57 13.07
C ASP A 62 -11.30 9.68 12.34
N GLU A 63 -11.27 10.89 12.92
CA GLU A 63 -10.63 12.05 12.34
C GLU A 63 -9.34 12.37 13.07
N ASP A 64 -8.25 12.52 12.35
CA ASP A 64 -6.95 12.85 12.91
C ASP A 64 -6.72 14.36 12.84
N GLU A 65 -6.59 14.96 14.00
CA GLU A 65 -6.21 16.36 14.19
C GLU A 65 -5.20 16.47 15.33
N TYR A 66 -4.14 17.23 15.15
CA TYR A 66 -3.17 17.52 16.20
C TYR A 66 -2.94 19.03 16.37
N GLU A 67 -2.47 19.40 17.55
CA GLU A 67 -1.97 20.73 17.89
C GLU A 67 -0.59 20.62 18.52
N ILE A 68 0.34 21.41 18.05
CA ILE A 68 1.71 21.55 18.56
C ILE A 68 1.90 22.99 18.98
N GLU A 69 2.14 23.22 20.27
CA GLU A 69 2.51 24.52 20.83
C GLU A 69 3.77 24.32 21.69
N ILE A 70 4.93 24.50 21.09
CA ILE A 70 6.23 24.32 21.76
C ILE A 70 7.09 25.56 21.52
N SER A 71 7.55 26.15 22.63
CA SER A 71 8.49 27.27 22.65
C SER A 71 9.56 26.98 23.69
N HIS A 72 10.81 27.21 23.35
CA HIS A 72 11.97 26.98 24.24
C HIS A 72 11.98 25.58 24.86
N LEU A 73 11.60 24.55 24.09
CA LEU A 73 11.45 23.14 24.50
C LEU A 73 10.40 22.93 25.62
N SER A 74 9.44 23.82 25.75
CA SER A 74 8.31 23.71 26.68
C SER A 74 6.99 23.95 25.97
N GLY A 75 5.94 23.19 26.35
CA GLY A 75 4.63 23.32 25.74
C GLY A 75 3.88 22.02 25.68
N HIS A 76 3.12 21.81 24.61
CA HIS A 76 2.32 20.59 24.47
C HIS A 76 2.19 20.12 23.02
N ILE A 77 1.91 18.82 22.90
CA ILE A 77 1.40 18.19 21.68
C ILE A 77 0.11 17.47 22.07
N LYS A 78 -1.01 17.88 21.48
CA LYS A 78 -2.34 17.31 21.71
C LYS A 78 -2.95 16.78 20.43
N GLY A 79 -3.93 15.88 20.56
CA GLY A 79 -4.63 15.35 19.40
C GLY A 79 -6.07 14.92 19.71
N SER A 80 -6.85 14.76 18.65
CA SER A 80 -8.25 14.30 18.70
C SER A 80 -8.40 12.84 19.19
N ASN A 81 -7.34 12.05 19.07
CA ASN A 81 -7.24 10.66 19.53
C ASN A 81 -5.77 10.30 19.80
N PRO A 82 -5.46 9.13 20.38
CA PRO A 82 -4.08 8.74 20.71
C PRO A 82 -3.15 8.67 19.49
N ARG A 83 -3.64 8.25 18.31
CA ARG A 83 -2.89 8.24 17.06
C ARG A 83 -2.50 9.65 16.63
N SER A 84 -3.43 10.60 16.75
CA SER A 84 -3.19 12.01 16.41
C SER A 84 -2.07 12.63 17.23
N VAL A 85 -1.92 12.24 18.52
CA VAL A 85 -0.78 12.67 19.35
C VAL A 85 0.54 12.12 18.79
N LEU A 86 0.57 10.84 18.38
CA LEU A 86 1.74 10.22 17.74
C LEU A 86 2.09 10.91 16.42
N LEU A 87 1.09 11.18 15.58
CA LEU A 87 1.26 11.95 14.33
C LEU A 87 1.81 13.36 14.60
N GLY A 88 1.30 14.03 15.64
CA GLY A 88 1.79 15.34 16.09
C GLY A 88 3.24 15.30 16.54
N VAL A 89 3.67 14.25 17.24
CA VAL A 89 5.08 14.05 17.61
C VAL A 89 5.96 13.92 16.37
N TYR A 90 5.59 13.09 15.39
CA TYR A 90 6.38 12.95 14.17
C TYR A 90 6.36 14.23 13.31
N GLN A 91 5.25 14.95 13.32
CA GLN A 91 5.21 16.25 12.65
C GLN A 91 6.10 17.29 13.33
N TYR A 92 6.14 17.31 14.67
CA TYR A 92 7.10 18.15 15.41
C TYR A 92 8.54 17.86 15.01
N LEU A 93 8.91 16.57 14.94
CA LEU A 93 10.23 16.14 14.52
C LEU A 93 10.53 16.50 13.04
N THR A 94 9.53 16.40 12.18
CA THR A 94 9.64 16.84 10.77
C THR A 94 9.90 18.35 10.67
N LEU A 95 9.24 19.16 11.49
CA LEU A 95 9.44 20.60 11.57
C LEU A 95 10.82 20.98 12.13
N LEU A 96 11.42 20.10 12.95
CA LEU A 96 12.81 20.22 13.40
C LEU A 96 13.83 19.75 12.33
N GLY A 97 13.37 19.26 11.17
CA GLY A 97 14.22 18.88 10.04
C GLY A 97 14.46 17.38 9.88
N CYS A 98 13.82 16.50 10.68
CA CYS A 98 13.86 15.06 10.44
C CYS A 98 13.15 14.71 9.13
N ARG A 99 13.69 13.71 8.41
CA ARG A 99 13.06 13.14 7.21
C ARG A 99 13.07 11.63 7.29
N PHE A 100 11.88 11.03 7.16
CA PHE A 100 11.65 9.59 7.24
C PHE A 100 11.51 9.04 5.82
N LEU A 101 12.65 8.76 5.17
CA LEU A 101 12.73 8.58 3.72
C LEU A 101 12.16 7.24 3.22
N ARG A 102 12.24 6.19 4.05
CA ARG A 102 11.68 4.85 3.80
C ARG A 102 11.68 4.02 5.10
N PRO A 103 11.03 2.84 5.13
CA PRO A 103 11.09 1.93 6.27
C PRO A 103 12.52 1.56 6.70
N GLY A 104 12.72 1.43 8.02
CA GLY A 104 14.00 1.16 8.65
C GLY A 104 14.68 2.41 9.19
N LYS A 105 15.12 2.35 10.45
CA LYS A 105 15.74 3.50 11.15
C LYS A 105 17.04 3.97 10.50
N GLU A 106 17.73 3.11 9.77
CA GLU A 106 18.92 3.41 9.00
C GLU A 106 18.68 4.37 7.81
N TYR A 107 17.41 4.51 7.39
CA TYR A 107 16.99 5.40 6.28
C TYR A 107 16.35 6.70 6.75
N GLU A 108 16.52 7.06 8.01
CA GLU A 108 16.01 8.29 8.58
C GLU A 108 17.11 9.37 8.57
N TRP A 109 16.80 10.51 7.98
CA TRP A 109 17.63 11.70 8.12
C TRP A 109 17.30 12.43 9.41
N ILE A 110 18.25 12.49 10.34
CA ILE A 110 18.12 13.19 11.62
C ILE A 110 19.14 14.31 11.64
N PRO A 111 18.70 15.59 11.60
CA PRO A 111 19.60 16.72 11.61
C PRO A 111 20.23 16.96 12.97
N SER A 112 21.36 17.62 13.00
CA SER A 112 21.88 18.23 14.24
C SER A 112 21.34 19.66 14.36
N VAL A 113 20.69 19.98 15.47
CA VAL A 113 20.09 21.30 15.75
C VAL A 113 20.68 21.85 17.04
N PRO A 114 21.83 22.54 16.97
CA PRO A 114 22.56 23.02 18.16
C PRO A 114 21.75 23.98 19.03
N HIS A 115 20.95 24.85 18.45
CA HIS A 115 20.13 25.86 19.13
C HIS A 115 18.64 25.52 19.11
N ILE A 116 18.31 24.27 19.38
CA ILE A 116 16.92 23.77 19.35
C ILE A 116 16.01 24.53 20.33
N GLU A 117 16.57 25.06 21.41
CA GLU A 117 15.84 25.84 22.42
C GLU A 117 15.33 27.21 21.92
N GLU A 118 15.86 27.71 20.81
CA GLU A 118 15.41 28.96 20.18
C GLU A 118 14.22 28.75 19.25
N ILE A 119 13.94 27.50 18.88
CA ILE A 119 12.87 27.16 17.95
C ILE A 119 11.52 27.26 18.63
N GLN A 120 10.59 27.95 17.96
CA GLN A 120 9.19 28.06 18.34
C GLN A 120 8.32 27.44 17.25
N ILE A 121 7.43 26.52 17.64
CA ILE A 121 6.52 25.84 16.71
C ILE A 121 5.10 25.97 17.29
N SER A 122 4.22 26.60 16.51
CA SER A 122 2.79 26.67 16.72
C SER A 122 2.11 26.16 15.47
N ARG A 123 1.43 25.03 15.55
CA ARG A 123 0.73 24.43 14.42
C ARG A 123 -0.45 23.58 14.88
N ARG A 124 -1.61 23.83 14.30
CA ARG A 124 -2.77 22.95 14.40
C ARG A 124 -3.15 22.47 13.00
N GLN A 125 -3.35 21.17 12.83
CA GLN A 125 -3.65 20.60 11.53
C GLN A 125 -4.56 19.37 11.66
N LYS A 126 -5.63 19.36 10.85
CA LYS A 126 -6.51 18.22 10.63
C LYS A 126 -6.07 17.50 9.36
N ALA A 127 -6.12 16.17 9.38
CA ALA A 127 -5.84 15.36 8.20
C ALA A 127 -6.86 15.65 7.08
N ARG A 128 -6.37 15.76 5.85
CA ARG A 128 -7.20 16.05 4.68
C ARG A 128 -8.15 14.92 4.34
N TYR A 129 -7.69 13.68 4.46
CA TYR A 129 -8.47 12.48 4.15
C TYR A 129 -8.56 11.55 5.36
N ARG A 130 -9.69 10.85 5.47
CA ARG A 130 -9.96 9.90 6.55
C ARG A 130 -9.18 8.61 6.37
N HIS A 131 -9.18 8.03 5.16
CA HIS A 131 -8.45 6.80 4.84
C HIS A 131 -7.09 7.14 4.25
N ARG A 132 -6.03 6.67 4.91
CA ARG A 132 -4.65 6.91 4.50
C ARG A 132 -3.83 5.66 4.80
N GLY A 133 -3.87 4.70 3.88
CA GLY A 133 -3.34 3.37 4.16
C GLY A 133 -2.61 2.68 3.02
N VAL A 134 -2.08 1.52 3.37
CA VAL A 134 -1.40 0.61 2.46
C VAL A 134 -1.94 -0.80 2.69
N CYS A 135 -2.22 -1.52 1.61
CA CYS A 135 -2.52 -2.95 1.60
C CYS A 135 -1.27 -3.72 1.17
N ILE A 136 -0.97 -4.81 1.88
CA ILE A 136 0.18 -5.67 1.60
C ILE A 136 0.03 -6.39 0.26
N GLU A 137 1.12 -6.41 -0.51
CA GLU A 137 1.34 -7.23 -1.70
C GLU A 137 2.82 -7.67 -1.77
N GLY A 138 3.11 -8.69 -2.60
CA GLY A 138 4.47 -9.16 -2.85
C GLY A 138 4.94 -10.24 -1.89
N ALA A 139 6.24 -10.42 -1.81
CA ALA A 139 6.90 -11.40 -0.94
C ALA A 139 7.57 -10.67 0.21
N ASP A 140 7.11 -10.86 1.46
CA ASP A 140 7.54 -10.07 2.59
C ASP A 140 8.08 -10.89 3.76
N THR A 141 9.09 -10.34 4.46
CA THR A 141 9.50 -10.85 5.76
C THR A 141 8.68 -10.21 6.88
N PRO A 142 8.62 -10.84 8.07
CA PRO A 142 8.04 -10.18 9.25
C PRO A 142 8.71 -8.83 9.55
N GLU A 143 10.02 -8.72 9.38
CA GLU A 143 10.80 -7.50 9.60
C GLU A 143 10.37 -6.40 8.63
N ASN A 144 10.20 -6.71 7.33
CA ASN A 144 9.74 -5.74 6.33
C ASN A 144 8.37 -5.16 6.73
N ILE A 145 7.43 -6.02 7.14
CA ILE A 145 6.10 -5.62 7.57
C ILE A 145 6.18 -4.73 8.82
N LEU A 146 6.96 -5.12 9.82
CA LEU A 146 7.08 -4.37 11.08
C LEU A 146 7.77 -3.02 10.90
N GLU A 147 8.83 -2.95 10.10
CA GLU A 147 9.50 -1.69 9.76
C GLU A 147 8.57 -0.76 8.96
N PHE A 148 7.74 -1.33 8.08
CA PHE A 148 6.76 -0.57 7.31
C PHE A 148 5.69 0.03 8.23
N ILE A 149 5.13 -0.77 9.15
CA ILE A 149 4.14 -0.32 10.15
C ILE A 149 4.74 0.77 11.06
N ASP A 150 6.01 0.66 11.46
CA ASP A 150 6.70 1.69 12.25
C ASP A 150 6.82 3.01 11.47
N TRP A 151 7.02 2.94 10.17
CA TRP A 151 7.24 4.07 9.30
C TRP A 151 5.94 4.81 8.92
N LEU A 152 4.81 4.11 8.80
CA LEU A 152 3.53 4.68 8.35
C LEU A 152 3.15 6.00 9.08
N PRO A 153 3.06 6.05 10.42
CA PRO A 153 2.63 7.27 11.11
C PRO A 153 3.64 8.42 10.98
N LYS A 154 4.91 8.14 10.66
CA LYS A 154 5.95 9.16 10.45
C LYS A 154 5.68 10.03 9.23
N LEU A 155 4.90 9.51 8.27
CA LEU A 155 4.46 10.24 7.07
C LEU A 155 2.98 10.65 7.10
N GLY A 156 2.25 10.36 8.17
CA GLY A 156 0.86 10.74 8.30
C GLY A 156 -0.16 9.68 7.85
N TYR A 157 0.28 8.47 7.50
CA TYR A 157 -0.64 7.35 7.31
C TYR A 157 -1.31 6.95 8.63
N ASN A 158 -2.51 6.37 8.55
CA ASN A 158 -3.27 5.97 9.72
C ASN A 158 -3.79 4.52 9.70
N SER A 159 -3.56 3.79 8.63
CA SER A 159 -4.11 2.43 8.49
C SER A 159 -3.15 1.49 7.76
N PHE A 160 -3.32 0.20 8.03
CA PHE A 160 -2.63 -0.88 7.33
C PHE A 160 -3.62 -2.02 7.06
N PHE A 161 -3.63 -2.50 5.84
CA PHE A 161 -4.46 -3.63 5.43
C PHE A 161 -3.60 -4.88 5.28
N LEU A 162 -3.70 -5.77 6.27
CA LEU A 162 -3.14 -7.10 6.19
C LEU A 162 -4.19 -8.02 5.56
N GLN A 163 -4.04 -8.30 4.28
CA GLN A 163 -4.99 -9.08 3.49
C GLN A 163 -5.01 -10.55 3.92
N PHE A 164 -6.16 -11.20 3.75
CA PHE A 164 -6.53 -12.55 4.19
C PHE A 164 -6.74 -12.68 5.71
N GLU A 165 -7.35 -13.78 6.12
CA GLU A 165 -7.48 -14.16 7.55
C GLU A 165 -6.08 -14.33 8.17
N LEU A 166 -5.17 -14.96 7.42
CA LEU A 166 -3.75 -15.08 7.75
C LEU A 166 -2.89 -14.62 6.57
N PRO A 167 -1.79 -13.89 6.80
CA PRO A 167 -0.93 -13.37 5.73
C PRO A 167 0.00 -14.46 5.14
N TYR A 168 -0.44 -15.72 5.14
CA TYR A 168 0.35 -16.87 4.71
C TYR A 168 0.90 -16.70 3.30
N ALA A 169 0.07 -16.24 2.36
CA ALA A 169 0.45 -16.13 0.96
C ALA A 169 1.71 -15.26 0.78
N PHE A 170 1.70 -14.05 1.33
CA PHE A 170 2.80 -13.07 1.18
C PHE A 170 4.09 -13.54 1.87
N LEU A 171 3.96 -14.10 3.07
CA LEU A 171 5.10 -14.64 3.83
C LEU A 171 5.67 -15.90 3.15
N ASN A 172 4.82 -16.82 2.69
CA ASN A 172 5.26 -18.03 2.02
C ASN A 172 5.99 -17.75 0.69
N LEU A 173 5.63 -16.68 -0.04
CA LEU A 173 6.36 -16.26 -1.23
C LEU A 173 7.82 -15.91 -0.90
N TRP A 174 8.06 -15.26 0.25
CA TRP A 174 9.42 -15.01 0.75
C TRP A 174 10.12 -16.28 1.18
N TYR A 175 9.56 -17.07 2.10
CA TYR A 175 10.19 -18.27 2.64
C TYR A 175 10.41 -19.35 1.58
N SER A 176 9.56 -19.42 0.56
CA SER A 176 9.79 -20.33 -0.58
C SER A 176 10.80 -19.78 -1.59
N HIS A 177 11.31 -18.57 -1.40
CA HIS A 177 12.14 -17.85 -2.35
C HIS A 177 11.58 -17.90 -3.78
N LYS A 178 10.29 -17.70 -3.87
CA LYS A 178 9.56 -17.80 -5.15
C LYS A 178 10.22 -16.92 -6.21
N ASN A 179 10.45 -17.49 -7.40
CA ASN A 179 11.12 -16.84 -8.52
C ASN A 179 12.63 -16.52 -8.32
N ASN A 180 13.27 -16.98 -7.25
CA ASN A 180 14.71 -16.92 -7.09
C ASN A 180 15.34 -18.33 -7.08
N PRO A 181 15.75 -18.89 -8.24
CA PRO A 181 16.29 -20.25 -8.33
C PRO A 181 17.69 -20.41 -7.73
N LEU A 182 18.32 -19.33 -7.26
CA LEU A 182 19.61 -19.41 -6.54
C LEU A 182 19.44 -19.79 -5.07
N LYS A 183 18.23 -19.73 -4.54
CA LYS A 183 17.93 -20.03 -3.14
C LYS A 183 17.07 -21.28 -3.00
N LYS A 184 17.23 -21.97 -1.88
CA LYS A 184 16.43 -23.13 -1.54
C LYS A 184 15.21 -22.70 -0.71
N PRO A 185 14.02 -23.26 -0.98
CA PRO A 185 12.84 -22.99 -0.18
C PRO A 185 13.06 -23.35 1.30
N GLU A 186 12.53 -22.51 2.18
CA GLU A 186 12.45 -22.71 3.62
C GLU A 186 11.02 -23.15 3.99
N ALA A 187 10.91 -23.99 5.03
CA ALA A 187 9.59 -24.45 5.50
C ALA A 187 8.84 -23.31 6.19
N PHE A 188 7.60 -23.09 5.79
CA PHE A 188 6.71 -22.11 6.39
C PHE A 188 5.31 -22.70 6.59
N SER A 189 4.70 -22.48 7.78
CA SER A 189 3.41 -23.07 8.14
C SER A 189 2.35 -22.02 8.43
N LEU A 190 1.07 -22.45 8.42
CA LEU A 190 -0.06 -21.61 8.81
C LEU A 190 0.03 -21.16 10.27
N GLU A 191 0.51 -22.03 11.17
CA GLU A 191 0.72 -21.70 12.58
C GLU A 191 1.74 -20.56 12.72
N LYS A 192 2.82 -20.61 11.93
CA LYS A 192 3.82 -19.53 11.93
C LYS A 192 3.26 -18.24 11.38
N ALA A 193 2.43 -18.31 10.35
CA ALA A 193 1.73 -17.14 9.82
C ALA A 193 0.77 -16.52 10.88
N ALA A 194 0.08 -17.34 11.68
CA ALA A 194 -0.78 -16.89 12.76
C ALA A 194 0.00 -16.19 13.89
N GLU A 195 1.16 -16.73 14.29
CA GLU A 195 2.06 -16.09 15.26
C GLU A 195 2.50 -14.70 14.77
N ILE A 196 2.94 -14.60 13.51
CA ILE A 196 3.37 -13.33 12.90
C ILE A 196 2.19 -12.35 12.82
N SER A 197 1.01 -12.80 12.40
CA SER A 197 -0.20 -11.98 12.37
C SER A 197 -0.48 -11.34 13.73
N SER A 198 -0.37 -12.12 14.81
CA SER A 198 -0.57 -11.62 16.18
C SER A 198 0.48 -10.57 16.60
N VAL A 199 1.71 -10.67 16.09
CA VAL A 199 2.74 -9.63 16.33
C VAL A 199 2.38 -8.35 15.59
N ILE A 200 1.95 -8.48 14.33
CA ILE A 200 1.52 -7.34 13.50
C ILE A 200 0.37 -6.60 14.18
N ASP A 201 -0.65 -7.31 14.68
CA ASP A 201 -1.79 -6.70 15.37
C ASP A 201 -1.38 -5.89 16.59
N ARG A 202 -0.45 -6.42 17.40
CA ARG A 202 0.09 -5.68 18.55
C ARG A 202 0.84 -4.41 18.14
N GLU A 203 1.60 -4.43 17.06
CA GLU A 203 2.32 -3.24 16.59
C GLU A 203 1.39 -2.18 15.97
N LEU A 204 0.29 -2.61 15.32
CA LEU A 204 -0.78 -1.70 14.88
C LEU A 204 -1.49 -1.06 16.08
N GLN A 205 -1.92 -1.87 17.06
CA GLN A 205 -2.57 -1.37 18.29
C GLN A 205 -1.68 -0.41 19.08
N LYS A 206 -0.38 -0.69 19.19
CA LYS A 206 0.60 0.16 19.87
C LYS A 206 0.62 1.58 19.29
N ARG A 207 0.34 1.73 18.00
CA ARG A 207 0.30 3.01 17.27
C ARG A 207 -1.11 3.52 17.06
N SER A 208 -2.14 2.81 17.53
CA SER A 208 -3.56 3.06 17.25
C SER A 208 -3.86 3.21 15.74
N LEU A 209 -3.11 2.51 14.90
CA LEU A 209 -3.39 2.45 13.46
C LEU A 209 -4.69 1.67 13.24
N LYS A 210 -5.46 2.08 12.25
CA LYS A 210 -6.69 1.39 11.85
C LYS A 210 -6.36 0.05 11.21
N HIS A 211 -7.02 -1.00 11.72
CA HIS A 211 -6.85 -2.36 11.24
C HIS A 211 -7.84 -2.66 10.12
N HIS A 212 -7.32 -2.91 8.92
CA HIS A 212 -8.08 -3.48 7.81
C HIS A 212 -7.72 -4.97 7.67
N ARG A 213 -8.72 -5.85 7.51
CA ARG A 213 -8.53 -7.30 7.48
C ARG A 213 -9.37 -8.00 6.43
N VAL A 214 -8.89 -9.13 6.01
CA VAL A 214 -9.42 -10.15 5.11
C VAL A 214 -9.39 -9.70 3.65
N GLY A 215 -10.43 -9.25 3.03
CA GLY A 215 -10.52 -9.02 1.58
C GLY A 215 -11.00 -10.26 0.85
N HIS A 216 -10.19 -10.84 -0.03
CA HIS A 216 -10.49 -12.14 -0.64
C HIS A 216 -10.32 -13.30 0.37
N GLY A 217 -10.93 -14.44 0.07
CA GLY A 217 -10.82 -15.65 0.89
C GLY A 217 -12.14 -16.13 1.49
N TRP A 218 -13.16 -15.28 1.58
CA TRP A 218 -14.47 -15.68 2.12
C TRP A 218 -15.10 -16.84 1.34
N THR A 219 -14.92 -16.86 0.01
CA THR A 219 -15.40 -17.96 -0.83
C THR A 219 -14.68 -19.27 -0.52
N CYS A 220 -13.38 -19.22 -0.18
CA CYS A 220 -12.63 -20.36 0.31
C CYS A 220 -13.17 -20.83 1.67
N SER A 221 -13.38 -19.91 2.62
CA SER A 221 -13.91 -20.22 3.95
C SER A 221 -15.29 -20.89 3.89
N VAL A 222 -16.19 -20.43 3.00
CA VAL A 222 -17.50 -21.08 2.77
C VAL A 222 -17.35 -22.51 2.27
N LEU A 223 -16.37 -22.78 1.42
CA LEU A 223 -16.04 -24.13 0.92
C LEU A 223 -15.21 -24.96 1.91
N GLY A 224 -14.90 -24.43 3.10
CA GLY A 224 -14.03 -25.11 4.08
C GLY A 224 -12.58 -25.25 3.63
N GLN A 225 -12.11 -24.36 2.76
CA GLN A 225 -10.74 -24.33 2.25
C GLN A 225 -9.93 -23.22 2.92
N ASN A 226 -8.63 -23.46 3.13
CA ASN A 226 -7.70 -22.42 3.56
C ASN A 226 -7.37 -21.47 2.39
N THR A 227 -7.16 -20.18 2.70
CA THR A 227 -6.70 -19.21 1.72
C THR A 227 -5.18 -19.24 1.66
N LEU A 228 -4.63 -19.93 0.67
CA LEU A 228 -3.18 -20.08 0.47
C LEU A 228 -2.61 -19.15 -0.61
N GLY A 229 -3.42 -18.17 -1.06
CA GLY A 229 -3.10 -17.29 -2.19
C GLY A 229 -3.55 -17.88 -3.53
N TRP A 230 -2.97 -17.38 -4.61
CA TRP A 230 -3.36 -17.69 -6.00
C TRP A 230 -2.66 -18.97 -6.52
N VAL A 231 -2.81 -20.03 -5.77
CA VAL A 231 -2.22 -21.34 -6.12
C VAL A 231 -3.28 -22.37 -6.46
N PRO A 232 -3.04 -23.24 -7.46
CA PRO A 232 -3.92 -24.36 -7.74
C PRO A 232 -4.06 -25.29 -6.53
N SER A 233 -5.22 -25.92 -6.38
CA SER A 233 -5.51 -26.90 -5.32
C SER A 233 -5.80 -28.27 -5.91
N ASP A 234 -5.17 -29.29 -5.36
CA ASP A 234 -5.47 -30.70 -5.68
C ASP A 234 -6.64 -31.26 -4.85
N THR A 235 -7.27 -30.43 -4.02
CA THR A 235 -8.40 -30.84 -3.18
C THR A 235 -9.61 -31.20 -4.04
N THR A 236 -10.14 -32.41 -3.86
CA THR A 236 -11.40 -32.81 -4.48
C THR A 236 -12.56 -32.31 -3.64
N LEU A 237 -13.42 -31.49 -4.23
CA LEU A 237 -14.65 -31.03 -3.59
C LEU A 237 -15.65 -32.16 -3.41
N THR A 238 -16.38 -32.18 -2.29
CA THR A 238 -17.56 -33.01 -2.13
C THR A 238 -18.66 -32.55 -3.08
N LYS A 239 -19.67 -33.41 -3.31
CA LYS A 239 -20.81 -33.05 -4.17
C LYS A 239 -21.59 -31.84 -3.65
N GLU A 240 -21.64 -31.68 -2.34
CA GLU A 240 -22.24 -30.52 -1.68
C GLU A 240 -21.44 -29.24 -1.96
N GLN A 241 -20.12 -29.28 -1.74
CA GLN A 241 -19.21 -28.15 -2.04
C GLN A 241 -19.23 -27.79 -3.54
N GLU A 242 -19.22 -28.77 -4.45
CA GLU A 242 -19.38 -28.53 -5.88
C GLU A 242 -20.68 -27.74 -6.17
N ASN A 243 -21.80 -28.14 -5.56
CA ASN A 243 -23.10 -27.49 -5.76
C ASN A 243 -23.11 -26.02 -5.23
N MET A 244 -22.21 -25.69 -4.28
CA MET A 244 -22.02 -24.31 -3.80
C MET A 244 -21.22 -23.44 -4.76
N THR A 245 -20.35 -24.02 -5.61
CA THR A 245 -19.54 -23.24 -6.56
C THR A 245 -20.37 -22.69 -7.72
N ALA A 246 -19.85 -21.65 -8.38
CA ALA A 246 -20.45 -21.09 -9.58
C ALA A 246 -20.58 -22.17 -10.69
N LEU A 247 -21.70 -22.15 -11.42
CA LEU A 247 -21.86 -22.89 -12.66
C LEU A 247 -21.28 -22.04 -13.81
N ILE A 248 -20.23 -22.49 -14.45
CA ILE A 248 -19.57 -21.79 -15.55
C ILE A 248 -19.37 -22.78 -16.70
N ASP A 249 -19.82 -22.44 -17.89
CA ASP A 249 -19.77 -23.33 -19.07
C ASP A 249 -20.33 -24.75 -18.78
N GLY A 250 -21.40 -24.81 -18.00
CA GLY A 250 -22.08 -26.05 -17.62
C GLY A 250 -21.34 -26.90 -16.56
N LYS A 251 -20.27 -26.41 -15.95
CA LYS A 251 -19.44 -27.11 -14.97
C LYS A 251 -19.42 -26.37 -13.64
N ARG A 252 -19.27 -27.13 -12.54
CA ARG A 252 -19.02 -26.64 -11.18
C ARG A 252 -17.69 -27.17 -10.69
N GLY A 253 -17.03 -26.46 -9.81
CA GLY A 253 -15.71 -26.79 -9.26
C GLY A 253 -14.83 -25.54 -9.11
N PHE A 254 -13.56 -25.74 -8.81
CA PHE A 254 -12.62 -24.61 -8.74
C PHE A 254 -12.39 -23.98 -10.11
N PHE A 255 -12.61 -22.67 -10.21
CA PHE A 255 -12.33 -21.90 -11.42
C PHE A 255 -10.83 -21.94 -11.73
N GLN A 256 -10.48 -22.48 -12.91
CA GLN A 256 -9.08 -22.73 -13.31
C GLN A 256 -8.25 -23.54 -12.29
N GLY A 257 -8.91 -24.32 -11.42
CA GLY A 257 -8.25 -25.07 -10.36
C GLY A 257 -7.82 -24.27 -9.15
N ILE A 258 -8.16 -22.97 -9.07
CA ILE A 258 -7.70 -22.04 -8.04
C ILE A 258 -8.84 -21.66 -7.10
N PRO A 259 -8.80 -22.05 -5.80
CA PRO A 259 -9.88 -21.80 -4.85
C PRO A 259 -10.24 -20.31 -4.70
N ILE A 260 -9.25 -19.41 -4.55
CA ILE A 260 -9.49 -17.97 -4.34
C ILE A 260 -10.16 -17.29 -5.53
N ASN A 261 -9.98 -17.84 -6.75
CA ASN A 261 -10.60 -17.35 -7.97
C ASN A 261 -12.02 -17.91 -8.19
N THR A 262 -12.50 -18.76 -7.26
CA THR A 262 -13.75 -19.48 -7.43
C THR A 262 -14.90 -18.74 -6.78
N ASN A 263 -15.79 -18.17 -7.61
CA ASN A 263 -17.06 -17.62 -7.14
C ASN A 263 -18.04 -18.74 -6.77
N LEU A 264 -19.03 -18.40 -5.97
CA LEU A 264 -20.06 -19.30 -5.50
C LEU A 264 -21.39 -19.07 -6.23
N CYS A 265 -22.35 -19.95 -6.01
CA CYS A 265 -23.71 -19.78 -6.50
C CYS A 265 -24.49 -18.88 -5.53
N TYR A 266 -24.41 -17.58 -5.71
CA TYR A 266 -24.98 -16.58 -4.80
C TYR A 266 -26.51 -16.48 -4.82
N SER A 267 -27.21 -17.29 -5.60
CA SER A 267 -28.65 -17.53 -5.48
C SER A 267 -28.97 -18.76 -4.62
N ASN A 268 -27.97 -19.49 -4.12
CA ASN A 268 -28.14 -20.60 -3.20
C ASN A 268 -28.27 -20.07 -1.76
N PRO A 269 -29.40 -20.28 -1.05
CA PRO A 269 -29.61 -19.80 0.32
C PRO A 269 -28.56 -20.31 1.32
N ASP A 270 -28.08 -21.56 1.15
CA ASP A 270 -27.09 -22.16 2.04
C ASP A 270 -25.73 -21.47 1.90
N VAL A 271 -25.37 -21.03 0.69
CA VAL A 271 -24.17 -20.24 0.43
C VAL A 271 -24.26 -18.88 1.11
N ILE A 272 -25.40 -18.19 0.97
CA ILE A 272 -25.62 -16.87 1.58
C ILE A 272 -25.55 -16.97 3.12
N ALA A 273 -26.24 -17.96 3.70
CA ALA A 273 -26.25 -18.19 5.14
C ALA A 273 -24.85 -18.51 5.68
N SER A 274 -24.12 -19.42 5.01
CA SER A 274 -22.75 -19.77 5.38
C SER A 274 -21.79 -18.57 5.25
N PHE A 275 -21.95 -17.75 4.21
CA PHE A 275 -21.13 -16.55 4.03
C PHE A 275 -21.35 -15.56 5.19
N ALA A 276 -22.62 -15.26 5.53
CA ALA A 276 -22.95 -14.37 6.65
C ALA A 276 -22.47 -14.93 8.00
N GLU A 277 -22.58 -16.25 8.22
CA GLU A 277 -22.07 -16.91 9.42
C GLU A 277 -20.54 -16.76 9.56
N LYS A 278 -19.77 -17.04 8.48
CA LYS A 278 -18.30 -16.95 8.50
C LYS A 278 -17.82 -15.53 8.80
N VAL A 279 -18.37 -14.53 8.12
CA VAL A 279 -18.03 -13.13 8.33
C VAL A 279 -18.37 -12.68 9.76
N THR A 280 -19.55 -13.06 10.26
CA THR A 280 -19.99 -12.72 11.62
C THR A 280 -19.13 -13.39 12.69
N ALA A 281 -18.79 -14.67 12.50
CA ALA A 281 -17.91 -15.41 13.41
C ALA A 281 -16.51 -14.76 13.48
N TYR A 282 -15.96 -14.37 12.34
CA TYR A 282 -14.68 -13.66 12.29
C TYR A 282 -14.76 -12.32 13.04
N ALA A 283 -15.77 -11.50 12.78
CA ALA A 283 -15.95 -10.22 13.47
C ALA A 283 -16.07 -10.37 15.00
N MET A 284 -16.72 -11.44 15.47
CA MET A 284 -16.80 -11.75 16.91
C MET A 284 -15.46 -12.10 17.53
N LEU A 285 -14.58 -12.77 16.79
CA LEU A 285 -13.26 -13.22 17.26
C LEU A 285 -12.20 -12.11 17.17
N HIS A 286 -12.44 -11.10 16.32
CA HIS A 286 -11.48 -10.05 16.00
C HIS A 286 -12.07 -8.64 16.25
N PRO A 287 -12.37 -8.29 17.52
CA PRO A 287 -12.91 -6.97 17.88
C PRO A 287 -11.93 -5.82 17.64
N GLU A 288 -10.64 -6.13 17.42
CA GLU A 288 -9.58 -5.17 17.07
C GLU A 288 -9.67 -4.67 15.64
N VAL A 289 -10.44 -5.33 14.75
CA VAL A 289 -10.56 -4.95 13.34
C VAL A 289 -11.52 -3.78 13.19
N ASP A 290 -11.01 -2.65 12.72
CA ASP A 290 -11.81 -1.44 12.45
C ASP A 290 -12.64 -1.58 11.16
N TYR A 291 -12.02 -2.16 10.10
CA TYR A 291 -12.61 -2.28 8.77
C TYR A 291 -12.47 -3.72 8.26
N LEU A 292 -13.60 -4.43 8.18
CA LEU A 292 -13.65 -5.79 7.68
C LEU A 292 -14.00 -5.79 6.19
N HIS A 293 -13.04 -6.15 5.35
CA HIS A 293 -13.23 -6.25 3.91
C HIS A 293 -13.93 -7.55 3.55
N VAL A 294 -15.05 -7.44 2.87
CA VAL A 294 -15.86 -8.59 2.44
C VAL A 294 -15.92 -8.59 0.92
N TRP A 295 -15.00 -9.30 0.29
CA TRP A 295 -14.88 -9.39 -1.17
C TRP A 295 -15.34 -10.75 -1.66
N LEU A 296 -15.82 -10.82 -2.91
CA LEU A 296 -16.09 -12.06 -3.60
C LEU A 296 -14.77 -12.71 -4.08
N ALA A 297 -14.86 -13.75 -4.92
CA ALA A 297 -13.66 -14.37 -5.49
C ALA A 297 -12.86 -13.37 -6.33
N ASP A 298 -11.56 -13.59 -6.44
CA ASP A 298 -10.71 -12.86 -7.36
C ASP A 298 -10.91 -13.35 -8.82
N ALA A 299 -10.27 -12.70 -9.79
CA ALA A 299 -10.43 -12.92 -11.23
C ALA A 299 -11.81 -12.53 -11.80
N SER A 300 -11.82 -12.23 -13.10
CA SER A 300 -13.01 -11.85 -13.85
C SER A 300 -13.60 -13.02 -14.63
N ASN A 301 -14.82 -12.83 -15.13
CA ASN A 301 -15.52 -13.80 -15.97
C ASN A 301 -15.74 -15.18 -15.30
N ASN A 302 -16.00 -15.17 -14.00
CA ASN A 302 -16.13 -16.34 -13.15
C ASN A 302 -17.45 -16.41 -12.36
N HIS A 303 -18.49 -15.67 -12.76
CA HIS A 303 -19.78 -15.62 -12.10
C HIS A 303 -20.74 -16.72 -12.56
N CYS A 304 -21.58 -17.20 -11.61
CA CYS A 304 -22.51 -18.31 -11.82
C CYS A 304 -23.54 -18.03 -12.93
N GLU A 305 -23.70 -19.00 -13.85
CA GLU A 305 -24.62 -18.98 -14.99
C GLU A 305 -25.92 -19.80 -14.77
N CYS A 306 -26.19 -20.26 -13.55
CA CYS A 306 -27.42 -20.99 -13.29
C CYS A 306 -28.67 -20.14 -13.56
N ASP A 307 -29.82 -20.79 -13.74
CA ASP A 307 -31.08 -20.14 -14.19
C ASP A 307 -31.55 -18.99 -13.28
N THR A 308 -31.13 -18.99 -12.02
CA THR A 308 -31.43 -17.91 -11.07
C THR A 308 -30.38 -16.82 -11.14
N CYS A 309 -29.08 -17.14 -10.96
CA CYS A 309 -28.03 -16.12 -10.92
C CYS A 309 -27.94 -15.29 -12.21
N LYS A 310 -28.19 -15.89 -13.39
CA LYS A 310 -28.11 -15.18 -14.67
C LYS A 310 -29.18 -14.09 -14.88
N LYS A 311 -30.23 -14.05 -14.02
CA LYS A 311 -31.28 -13.03 -14.08
C LYS A 311 -30.89 -11.72 -13.40
N HIS A 312 -29.86 -11.73 -12.54
CA HIS A 312 -29.43 -10.62 -11.71
C HIS A 312 -28.01 -10.17 -12.11
N LEU A 313 -27.67 -8.91 -11.88
CA LEU A 313 -26.29 -8.48 -11.95
C LEU A 313 -25.46 -9.13 -10.82
N PRO A 314 -24.16 -9.37 -11.00
CA PRO A 314 -23.29 -9.78 -9.90
C PRO A 314 -23.37 -8.85 -8.68
N SER A 315 -23.46 -7.54 -8.92
CA SER A 315 -23.59 -6.51 -7.88
C SER A 315 -24.91 -6.59 -7.11
N ASP A 316 -26.05 -6.97 -7.75
CA ASP A 316 -27.31 -7.20 -7.04
C ASP A 316 -27.17 -8.37 -6.06
N LEU A 317 -26.59 -9.50 -6.51
CA LEU A 317 -26.33 -10.68 -5.65
C LEU A 317 -25.36 -10.34 -4.53
N TYR A 318 -24.34 -9.53 -4.81
CA TYR A 318 -23.37 -9.09 -3.81
C TYR A 318 -24.01 -8.19 -2.75
N VAL A 319 -24.78 -7.20 -3.15
CA VAL A 319 -25.50 -6.30 -2.21
C VAL A 319 -26.48 -7.11 -1.35
N HIS A 320 -27.14 -8.13 -1.92
CA HIS A 320 -27.97 -9.05 -1.15
C HIS A 320 -27.19 -9.76 -0.03
N ILE A 321 -26.01 -10.32 -0.34
CA ILE A 321 -25.12 -10.94 0.66
C ILE A 321 -24.70 -9.93 1.73
N LEU A 322 -24.31 -8.72 1.33
CA LEU A 322 -23.90 -7.66 2.25
C LEU A 322 -25.02 -7.30 3.23
N ASN A 323 -26.27 -7.21 2.77
CA ASN A 323 -27.42 -6.98 3.62
C ASN A 323 -27.69 -8.13 4.60
N GLU A 324 -27.46 -9.39 4.19
CA GLU A 324 -27.59 -10.56 5.11
C GLU A 324 -26.48 -10.53 6.18
N ILE A 325 -25.25 -10.18 5.81
CA ILE A 325 -24.14 -9.99 6.75
C ILE A 325 -24.46 -8.87 7.74
N ASP A 326 -24.93 -7.71 7.28
CA ASP A 326 -25.32 -6.60 8.15
C ASP A 326 -26.42 -7.02 9.14
N ARG A 327 -27.43 -7.77 8.68
CA ARG A 327 -28.48 -8.33 9.53
C ARG A 327 -27.92 -9.23 10.62
N ALA A 328 -26.99 -10.14 10.26
CA ALA A 328 -26.34 -11.04 11.20
C ALA A 328 -25.46 -10.31 12.23
N LEU A 329 -24.67 -9.34 11.81
CA LEU A 329 -23.86 -8.47 12.68
C LEU A 329 -24.74 -7.68 13.66
N THR A 330 -25.85 -7.11 13.17
CA THR A 330 -26.81 -6.35 13.97
C THR A 330 -27.47 -7.23 15.03
N GLN A 331 -27.85 -8.47 14.71
CA GLN A 331 -28.38 -9.45 15.67
C GLN A 331 -27.35 -9.79 16.78
N LYS A 332 -26.08 -9.74 16.48
CA LYS A 332 -24.97 -9.96 17.44
C LYS A 332 -24.52 -8.68 18.14
N GLN A 333 -25.15 -7.53 17.86
CA GLN A 333 -24.79 -6.21 18.41
C GLN A 333 -23.34 -5.81 18.12
N LEU A 334 -22.85 -6.13 16.92
CA LEU A 334 -21.51 -5.79 16.45
C LEU A 334 -21.55 -4.53 15.57
N ASP A 335 -20.70 -3.55 15.88
CA ASP A 335 -20.58 -2.28 15.15
C ASP A 335 -19.49 -2.30 14.06
N THR A 336 -18.99 -3.50 13.72
CA THR A 336 -17.94 -3.70 12.70
C THR A 336 -18.33 -3.01 11.38
N LYS A 337 -17.43 -2.17 10.87
CA LYS A 337 -17.57 -1.56 9.53
C LYS A 337 -17.23 -2.58 8.45
N ILE A 338 -18.07 -2.69 7.44
CA ILE A 338 -17.85 -3.57 6.28
C ILE A 338 -17.36 -2.74 5.10
N VAL A 339 -16.20 -3.10 4.56
CA VAL A 339 -15.70 -2.52 3.32
C VAL A 339 -16.10 -3.44 2.17
N PHE A 340 -16.91 -2.92 1.27
CA PHE A 340 -17.31 -3.62 0.06
C PHE A 340 -16.55 -3.09 -1.17
N LEU A 341 -16.29 -4.00 -2.11
CA LEU A 341 -15.42 -3.76 -3.25
C LEU A 341 -16.23 -3.50 -4.53
N ILE A 342 -15.90 -2.43 -5.24
CA ILE A 342 -16.35 -2.24 -6.62
C ILE A 342 -15.15 -2.47 -7.56
N TYR A 343 -15.13 -3.67 -8.15
CA TYR A 343 -13.99 -4.27 -8.85
C TYR A 343 -14.48 -5.34 -9.82
N GLU A 344 -13.84 -5.52 -10.95
CA GLU A 344 -14.20 -6.50 -11.97
C GLU A 344 -15.70 -6.35 -12.37
N GLU A 345 -16.51 -7.43 -12.28
CA GLU A 345 -17.94 -7.39 -12.57
C GLU A 345 -18.74 -6.50 -11.62
N LEU A 346 -18.21 -6.22 -10.42
CA LEU A 346 -18.86 -5.36 -9.44
C LEU A 346 -18.73 -3.87 -9.78
N LEU A 347 -17.99 -3.51 -10.82
CA LEU A 347 -18.00 -2.16 -11.38
C LEU A 347 -19.41 -1.75 -11.82
N TRP A 348 -20.19 -2.65 -12.43
CA TRP A 348 -21.58 -2.38 -12.80
C TRP A 348 -22.45 -2.28 -11.54
N ALA A 349 -22.98 -1.08 -11.28
CA ALA A 349 -23.80 -0.82 -10.10
C ALA A 349 -25.09 -1.67 -10.09
N PRO A 350 -25.59 -2.11 -8.91
CA PRO A 350 -26.83 -2.88 -8.80
C PRO A 350 -28.04 -2.07 -9.29
N ILE A 351 -29.03 -2.74 -9.83
CA ILE A 351 -30.27 -2.15 -10.33
C ILE A 351 -31.53 -2.60 -9.55
N GLU A 352 -31.46 -3.72 -8.88
CA GLU A 352 -32.59 -4.29 -8.12
C GLU A 352 -32.38 -4.13 -6.60
N GLU A 353 -31.14 -4.26 -6.12
CA GLU A 353 -30.78 -4.27 -4.70
C GLU A 353 -30.14 -2.92 -4.28
N LYS A 354 -30.23 -2.63 -3.00
CA LYS A 354 -29.54 -1.48 -2.37
C LYS A 354 -29.12 -1.82 -0.95
N LEU A 355 -28.05 -1.20 -0.47
CA LEU A 355 -27.62 -1.32 0.91
C LEU A 355 -28.65 -0.69 1.86
N LEU A 356 -29.15 -1.48 2.82
CA LEU A 356 -30.24 -1.09 3.72
C LEU A 356 -29.77 -0.11 4.80
N HIS A 357 -28.55 -0.30 5.30
CA HIS A 357 -27.93 0.54 6.34
C HIS A 357 -26.58 1.10 5.85
N PRO A 358 -26.58 2.16 5.01
CA PRO A 358 -25.34 2.68 4.39
C PRO A 358 -24.24 3.04 5.38
N HIS A 359 -24.56 3.43 6.61
CA HIS A 359 -23.58 3.78 7.66
C HIS A 359 -22.73 2.59 8.14
N ARG A 360 -23.18 1.34 7.90
CA ARG A 360 -22.43 0.10 8.16
C ARG A 360 -21.29 -0.09 7.17
N PHE A 361 -21.44 0.46 5.97
CA PHE A 361 -20.61 0.13 4.81
C PHE A 361 -19.66 1.26 4.43
N VAL A 362 -18.52 0.87 3.89
CA VAL A 362 -17.56 1.75 3.24
C VAL A 362 -17.32 1.21 1.83
N MET A 363 -17.47 2.04 0.83
CA MET A 363 -17.26 1.66 -0.57
C MET A 363 -15.78 1.79 -0.93
N MET A 364 -15.21 0.75 -1.51
CA MET A 364 -13.84 0.73 -2.00
C MET A 364 -13.84 0.63 -3.52
N PHE A 365 -13.38 1.68 -4.19
CA PHE A 365 -13.23 1.72 -5.64
C PHE A 365 -11.86 1.21 -6.06
N ALA A 366 -11.81 0.17 -6.90
CA ALA A 366 -10.58 -0.51 -7.29
C ALA A 366 -10.41 -0.59 -8.82
N PRO A 367 -9.91 0.47 -9.49
CA PRO A 367 -9.74 0.52 -10.95
C PRO A 367 -8.47 -0.20 -11.43
N ILE A 368 -8.35 -1.51 -11.20
CA ILE A 368 -7.13 -2.31 -11.41
C ILE A 368 -6.54 -2.21 -12.82
N SER A 369 -7.39 -2.01 -13.82
CA SER A 369 -6.97 -1.98 -15.25
C SER A 369 -6.63 -0.59 -15.77
N ARG A 370 -6.73 0.47 -14.94
CA ARG A 370 -6.47 1.84 -15.36
C ARG A 370 -5.05 2.03 -15.91
N THR A 371 -4.89 3.01 -16.79
CA THR A 371 -3.56 3.49 -17.19
C THR A 371 -2.89 4.31 -16.09
N PHE A 372 -1.56 4.20 -16.00
CA PHE A 372 -0.71 5.06 -15.18
C PHE A 372 0.18 5.98 -16.04
N LEU A 373 -0.21 6.24 -17.30
CA LEU A 373 0.45 7.26 -18.13
C LEU A 373 -0.04 8.67 -17.82
N GLN A 374 -1.19 8.78 -17.14
CA GLN A 374 -1.79 10.06 -16.75
C GLN A 374 -2.57 9.91 -15.43
N SER A 375 -2.72 11.03 -14.71
CA SER A 375 -3.50 11.15 -13.48
C SER A 375 -5.00 11.27 -13.76
N TYR A 376 -5.81 11.19 -12.70
CA TYR A 376 -7.25 11.45 -12.80
C TYR A 376 -7.53 12.85 -13.35
N GLU A 377 -8.31 12.89 -14.42
CA GLU A 377 -8.94 14.10 -14.95
C GLU A 377 -10.45 13.97 -14.85
N ILE A 378 -11.13 15.02 -14.39
CA ILE A 378 -12.58 15.02 -14.24
C ILE A 378 -13.17 15.70 -15.47
N PRO A 379 -13.75 14.95 -16.41
CA PRO A 379 -14.36 15.53 -17.60
C PRO A 379 -15.69 16.20 -17.24
N GLU A 380 -16.11 17.18 -18.05
CA GLU A 380 -17.43 17.82 -17.89
C GLU A 380 -18.59 16.81 -17.97
N GLN A 381 -18.44 15.77 -18.77
CA GLN A 381 -19.42 14.70 -18.93
C GLN A 381 -18.72 13.33 -18.95
N LEU A 382 -19.21 12.43 -18.13
CA LEU A 382 -18.77 11.03 -18.14
C LEU A 382 -19.58 10.24 -19.18
N PRO A 383 -18.94 9.33 -19.92
CA PRO A 383 -19.66 8.42 -20.81
C PRO A 383 -20.57 7.48 -20.01
N ALA A 384 -21.60 6.93 -20.65
CA ALA A 384 -22.32 5.83 -20.05
C ALA A 384 -21.41 4.58 -20.01
N PRO A 385 -21.39 3.82 -18.89
CA PRO A 385 -20.69 2.55 -18.87
C PRO A 385 -21.20 1.60 -19.95
N VAL A 386 -20.31 0.77 -20.48
CA VAL A 386 -20.69 -0.29 -21.41
C VAL A 386 -21.70 -1.24 -20.75
N PRO A 387 -22.69 -1.80 -21.48
CA PRO A 387 -23.62 -2.76 -20.90
C PRO A 387 -22.92 -4.00 -20.40
N TYR A 388 -23.36 -4.50 -19.23
CA TYR A 388 -22.84 -5.75 -18.67
C TYR A 388 -23.15 -6.97 -19.54
N GLN A 389 -22.15 -7.81 -19.74
CA GLN A 389 -22.29 -9.12 -20.37
C GLN A 389 -21.67 -10.17 -19.46
N ARG A 390 -22.47 -11.10 -18.96
CA ARG A 390 -22.01 -12.13 -18.02
C ARG A 390 -20.87 -12.96 -18.58
N ASN A 391 -19.77 -13.03 -17.80
CA ASN A 391 -18.55 -13.76 -18.13
C ASN A 391 -17.92 -13.39 -19.49
N GLN A 392 -18.16 -12.17 -19.98
CA GLN A 392 -17.62 -11.62 -21.23
C GLN A 392 -17.23 -10.16 -21.07
N ILE A 393 -16.85 -9.75 -19.84
CA ILE A 393 -16.43 -8.37 -19.60
C ILE A 393 -15.02 -8.11 -20.10
N THR A 394 -14.79 -6.86 -20.49
CA THR A 394 -13.47 -6.29 -20.70
C THR A 394 -13.35 -5.06 -19.82
N LEU A 395 -12.31 -5.01 -19.00
CA LEU A 395 -12.11 -3.93 -18.06
C LEU A 395 -11.62 -2.65 -18.73
N PRO A 396 -12.10 -1.48 -18.31
CA PRO A 396 -11.72 -0.21 -18.90
C PRO A 396 -10.28 0.17 -18.51
N VAL A 397 -9.46 0.48 -19.50
CA VAL A 397 -8.10 1.05 -19.31
C VAL A 397 -8.17 2.56 -19.17
N ASN A 398 -9.10 3.18 -19.86
CA ASN A 398 -9.29 4.62 -19.87
C ASN A 398 -9.83 5.12 -18.50
N LEU A 399 -9.26 6.21 -17.99
CA LEU A 399 -9.65 6.77 -16.69
C LEU A 399 -11.09 7.26 -16.67
N THR A 400 -11.55 7.92 -17.74
CA THR A 400 -12.90 8.44 -17.86
C THR A 400 -13.96 7.33 -17.80
N GLU A 401 -13.68 6.17 -18.43
CA GLU A 401 -14.55 5.00 -18.35
C GLU A 401 -14.57 4.41 -16.94
N ASN A 402 -13.41 4.30 -16.26
CA ASN A 402 -13.35 3.88 -14.86
C ASN A 402 -14.18 4.80 -13.95
N LEU A 403 -14.05 6.12 -14.12
CA LEU A 403 -14.81 7.11 -13.35
C LEU A 403 -16.32 7.05 -13.65
N SER A 404 -16.73 6.58 -14.83
CA SER A 404 -18.15 6.41 -15.15
C SER A 404 -18.83 5.34 -14.28
N PHE A 405 -18.10 4.27 -13.95
CA PHE A 405 -18.57 3.23 -13.03
C PHE A 405 -18.65 3.77 -11.60
N LEU A 406 -17.62 4.45 -11.11
CA LEU A 406 -17.64 5.11 -9.80
C LEU A 406 -18.87 6.03 -9.66
N ALA A 407 -19.12 6.86 -10.66
CA ALA A 407 -20.26 7.79 -10.66
C ALA A 407 -21.63 7.07 -10.64
N GLN A 408 -21.77 5.88 -11.22
CA GLN A 408 -23.01 5.09 -11.12
C GLN A 408 -23.24 4.60 -9.69
N TRP A 409 -22.21 4.09 -9.03
CA TRP A 409 -22.30 3.67 -7.63
C TRP A 409 -22.59 4.85 -6.69
N GLN A 410 -21.97 6.01 -6.92
CA GLN A 410 -22.19 7.22 -6.12
C GLN A 410 -23.60 7.81 -6.25
N LYS A 411 -24.39 7.42 -7.27
CA LYS A 411 -25.81 7.79 -7.36
C LYS A 411 -26.68 7.03 -6.37
N ILE A 412 -26.28 5.84 -5.95
CA ILE A 412 -27.06 4.94 -5.11
C ILE A 412 -26.47 4.72 -3.72
N PHE A 413 -25.17 4.98 -3.54
CA PHE A 413 -24.47 4.90 -2.27
C PHE A 413 -23.88 6.26 -1.91
N HIS A 414 -24.29 6.79 -0.74
CA HIS A 414 -23.88 8.11 -0.26
C HIS A 414 -23.11 8.02 1.07
N GLY A 415 -22.57 6.84 1.37
CA GLY A 415 -21.72 6.61 2.53
C GLY A 415 -20.24 6.94 2.25
N GLU A 416 -19.44 6.61 3.19
CA GLU A 416 -17.97 6.74 3.17
C GLU A 416 -17.36 5.90 2.04
N CYS A 417 -16.36 6.45 1.33
CA CYS A 417 -15.73 5.75 0.21
C CYS A 417 -14.27 6.17 0.04
N PHE A 418 -13.44 5.27 -0.49
CA PHE A 418 -12.05 5.56 -0.80
C PHE A 418 -11.56 4.85 -2.07
N ASP A 419 -10.47 5.38 -2.64
CA ASP A 419 -9.77 4.78 -3.77
C ASP A 419 -8.84 3.66 -3.29
N TYR A 420 -8.86 2.52 -3.96
CA TYR A 420 -7.93 1.41 -3.76
C TYR A 420 -7.19 1.19 -5.06
N ASP A 421 -5.99 1.74 -5.16
CA ASP A 421 -5.27 1.82 -6.42
C ASP A 421 -3.90 1.13 -6.36
N TYR A 422 -3.28 0.90 -7.51
CA TYR A 422 -2.17 -0.03 -7.70
C TYR A 422 -0.88 0.63 -8.24
N PRO A 423 -0.54 1.90 -7.91
CA PRO A 423 0.62 2.55 -8.50
C PRO A 423 1.93 1.85 -8.16
N LEU A 424 2.01 1.25 -6.97
CA LEU A 424 3.19 0.56 -6.44
C LEU A 424 2.98 -0.96 -6.31
N GLY A 425 1.93 -1.51 -6.93
CA GLY A 425 1.71 -2.94 -7.05
C GLY A 425 2.36 -3.56 -8.30
N ARG A 426 2.46 -2.79 -9.39
CA ARG A 426 3.11 -3.21 -10.63
C ARG A 426 3.45 -2.06 -11.58
N ALA A 427 2.73 -0.93 -11.53
CA ALA A 427 2.91 0.16 -12.49
C ALA A 427 4.29 0.80 -12.40
N HIS A 428 4.85 0.92 -11.20
CA HIS A 428 6.16 1.51 -10.92
C HIS A 428 7.32 0.79 -11.62
N TYR A 429 7.21 -0.51 -11.94
CA TYR A 429 8.23 -1.23 -12.72
C TYR A 429 8.38 -0.69 -14.15
N GLY A 430 7.38 0.00 -14.65
CA GLY A 430 7.45 0.72 -15.92
C GLY A 430 7.99 2.15 -15.82
N ASP A 431 8.45 2.58 -14.63
CA ASP A 431 9.08 3.89 -14.39
C ASP A 431 10.38 3.72 -13.60
N MET A 432 11.49 3.50 -14.27
CA MET A 432 12.79 3.26 -13.62
C MET A 432 13.31 4.44 -12.80
N GLY A 433 12.76 5.65 -12.97
CA GLY A 433 13.17 6.83 -12.19
C GLY A 433 12.27 7.15 -11.00
N TYR A 434 11.08 6.57 -10.96
CA TYR A 434 10.02 6.82 -9.94
C TYR A 434 9.46 8.26 -9.92
N LEU A 435 9.92 9.16 -10.82
CA LEU A 435 9.44 10.54 -10.83
C LEU A 435 8.06 10.66 -11.51
N HIS A 436 7.81 9.90 -12.59
CA HIS A 436 6.52 9.90 -13.26
C HIS A 436 5.43 9.33 -12.34
N ILE A 437 5.65 8.14 -11.77
CA ILE A 437 4.66 7.51 -10.88
C ILE A 437 4.42 8.35 -9.61
N SER A 438 5.46 9.03 -9.09
CA SER A 438 5.33 9.96 -7.97
C SER A 438 4.44 11.16 -8.31
N ARG A 439 4.57 11.68 -9.54
CA ARG A 439 3.72 12.78 -10.03
C ARG A 439 2.26 12.34 -10.17
N ILE A 440 2.01 11.15 -10.73
CA ILE A 440 0.67 10.56 -10.82
C ILE A 440 0.04 10.46 -9.43
N ILE A 441 0.76 9.89 -8.45
CA ILE A 441 0.28 9.78 -7.06
C ILE A 441 -0.03 11.16 -6.46
N TYR A 442 0.84 12.15 -6.66
CA TYR A 442 0.62 13.51 -6.18
C TYR A 442 -0.67 14.12 -6.73
N GLU A 443 -0.85 14.05 -8.04
CA GLU A 443 -1.99 14.62 -8.74
C GLU A 443 -3.29 13.88 -8.41
N ASP A 444 -3.29 12.55 -8.41
CA ASP A 444 -4.44 11.73 -8.08
C ASP A 444 -4.97 12.01 -6.67
N ILE A 445 -4.07 12.06 -5.67
CA ILE A 445 -4.48 12.36 -4.28
C ILE A 445 -5.12 13.75 -4.18
N HIS A 446 -4.63 14.72 -4.93
CA HIS A 446 -5.23 16.06 -4.93
C HIS A 446 -6.62 16.11 -5.58
N ARG A 447 -6.97 15.11 -6.42
CA ARG A 447 -8.28 14.97 -7.07
C ARG A 447 -9.31 14.18 -6.25
N LEU A 448 -8.92 13.45 -5.20
CA LEU A 448 -9.85 12.60 -4.44
C LEU A 448 -11.09 13.36 -3.93
N THR A 449 -10.92 14.58 -3.45
CA THR A 449 -12.03 15.43 -2.99
C THR A 449 -13.02 15.73 -4.11
N ASP A 450 -12.52 16.06 -5.31
CA ASP A 450 -13.33 16.33 -6.49
C ASP A 450 -14.09 15.08 -6.96
N LEU A 451 -13.46 13.89 -6.76
CA LEU A 451 -14.05 12.58 -7.02
C LEU A 451 -14.98 12.10 -5.89
N LYS A 452 -15.14 12.89 -4.81
CA LYS A 452 -15.94 12.56 -3.62
C LYS A 452 -15.46 11.26 -2.97
N LEU A 453 -14.14 11.11 -2.83
CA LEU A 453 -13.49 10.01 -2.15
C LEU A 453 -12.85 10.51 -0.85
N ASP A 454 -13.08 9.80 0.25
CA ASP A 454 -12.67 10.16 1.61
C ASP A 454 -11.24 9.70 1.93
N GLY A 455 -10.52 9.20 0.94
CA GLY A 455 -9.14 8.77 1.10
C GLY A 455 -8.65 7.80 0.05
N TYR A 456 -7.52 7.18 0.39
CA TYR A 456 -6.77 6.33 -0.53
C TYR A 456 -6.09 5.19 0.23
N MET A 457 -6.11 4.00 -0.37
CA MET A 457 -5.33 2.86 0.07
C MET A 457 -4.53 2.31 -1.11
N SER A 458 -3.22 2.33 -1.00
CA SER A 458 -2.33 1.77 -2.01
C SER A 458 -2.22 0.26 -1.84
N CYS A 459 -2.67 -0.50 -2.84
CA CYS A 459 -2.32 -1.92 -2.98
C CYS A 459 -0.90 -1.99 -3.53
N GLN A 460 0.06 -2.40 -2.71
CA GLN A 460 1.46 -2.26 -3.07
C GLN A 460 2.37 -3.29 -2.43
N GLU A 461 3.49 -3.50 -3.08
CA GLU A 461 4.64 -4.18 -2.47
C GLU A 461 5.19 -3.35 -1.32
N LEU A 462 5.54 -4.00 -0.21
CA LEU A 462 6.18 -3.31 0.91
C LEU A 462 7.66 -3.02 0.66
N ARG A 463 8.24 -3.58 -0.43
CA ARG A 463 9.65 -3.47 -0.80
C ARG A 463 9.88 -2.72 -2.12
N CYS A 464 9.03 -1.74 -2.43
CA CYS A 464 9.11 -0.90 -3.64
C CYS A 464 9.94 0.38 -3.40
N PHE A 465 11.20 0.23 -2.99
CA PHE A 465 12.10 1.34 -2.62
C PHE A 465 13.37 1.43 -3.47
N LEU A 466 13.36 0.84 -4.67
CA LEU A 466 14.45 0.96 -5.64
C LEU A 466 13.97 1.75 -6.87
N PRO A 467 14.50 2.95 -7.14
CA PRO A 467 15.73 3.58 -6.60
C PRO A 467 15.57 4.26 -5.24
N ASN A 468 14.36 4.63 -4.83
CA ASN A 468 14.11 5.40 -3.60
C ASN A 468 12.65 5.29 -3.14
N GLY A 469 12.30 5.90 -2.00
CA GLY A 469 10.95 5.88 -1.42
C GLY A 469 10.09 7.11 -1.74
N LEU A 470 10.45 7.92 -2.71
CA LEU A 470 9.75 9.15 -3.06
C LEU A 470 8.24 8.95 -3.29
N PRO A 471 7.77 7.91 -4.03
CA PRO A 471 6.34 7.72 -4.26
C PRO A 471 5.54 7.61 -2.96
N ASN A 472 5.99 6.76 -2.03
CA ASN A 472 5.33 6.60 -0.73
C ASN A 472 5.46 7.84 0.17
N TYR A 473 6.60 8.55 0.10
CA TYR A 473 6.82 9.78 0.84
C TYR A 473 5.81 10.87 0.43
N ILE A 474 5.65 11.07 -0.87
CA ILE A 474 4.66 12.00 -1.44
C ILE A 474 3.25 11.56 -1.07
N MET A 475 2.93 10.27 -1.22
CA MET A 475 1.61 9.73 -0.90
C MET A 475 1.21 10.06 0.54
N GLY A 476 2.03 9.74 1.53
CA GLY A 476 1.72 9.99 2.94
C GLY A 476 1.54 11.47 3.25
N LYS A 477 2.44 12.33 2.77
CA LYS A 477 2.38 13.79 2.95
C LYS A 477 1.11 14.39 2.34
N CYS A 478 0.76 14.01 1.11
CA CYS A 478 -0.43 14.51 0.42
C CYS A 478 -1.73 14.02 1.07
N LEU A 479 -1.78 12.77 1.50
CA LEU A 479 -2.95 12.19 2.16
C LEU A 479 -3.22 12.84 3.52
N PHE A 480 -2.18 13.16 4.28
CA PHE A 480 -2.36 13.91 5.53
C PHE A 480 -2.77 15.37 5.27
N GLY A 481 -2.28 15.95 4.19
CA GLY A 481 -2.53 17.33 3.78
C GLY A 481 -1.26 18.18 3.92
N THR A 482 -0.53 18.30 2.83
CA THR A 482 0.59 19.22 2.70
C THR A 482 0.23 20.38 1.78
N ASP A 483 0.76 21.57 2.06
CA ASP A 483 0.68 22.73 1.17
C ASP A 483 1.89 22.81 0.21
N CYS A 484 2.85 21.87 0.34
CA CYS A 484 4.03 21.82 -0.52
C CYS A 484 3.67 21.41 -1.94
N SER A 485 4.27 22.05 -2.91
CA SER A 485 4.26 21.60 -4.30
C SER A 485 4.99 20.27 -4.47
N PHE A 486 4.78 19.63 -5.60
CA PHE A 486 5.52 18.42 -5.93
C PHE A 486 7.03 18.65 -5.94
N GLU A 487 7.46 19.78 -6.51
CA GLU A 487 8.87 20.18 -6.62
C GLU A 487 9.50 20.36 -5.24
N GLU A 488 8.82 21.01 -4.30
CA GLU A 488 9.30 21.18 -2.92
C GLU A 488 9.43 19.84 -2.18
N LEU A 489 8.47 18.92 -2.36
CA LEU A 489 8.55 17.57 -1.77
C LEU A 489 9.71 16.75 -2.36
N VAL A 490 9.95 16.88 -3.67
CA VAL A 490 11.09 16.22 -4.34
C VAL A 490 12.40 16.79 -3.81
N GLU A 491 12.55 18.12 -3.76
CA GLU A 491 13.75 18.77 -3.25
C GLU A 491 14.04 18.36 -1.81
N GLU A 492 13.04 18.44 -0.93
CA GLU A 492 13.15 18.03 0.48
C GLU A 492 13.64 16.58 0.60
N TYR A 493 13.06 15.68 -0.18
CA TYR A 493 13.43 14.26 -0.17
C TYR A 493 14.85 14.05 -0.69
N PHE A 494 15.17 14.60 -1.86
CA PHE A 494 16.44 14.37 -2.54
C PHE A 494 17.63 14.98 -1.79
N GLN A 495 17.46 16.16 -1.19
CA GLN A 495 18.49 16.77 -0.33
C GLN A 495 18.83 15.87 0.85
N ALA A 496 17.82 15.31 1.53
CA ALA A 496 18.05 14.40 2.65
C ALA A 496 18.69 13.07 2.22
N ALA A 497 18.27 12.52 1.07
CA ALA A 497 18.73 11.23 0.57
C ALA A 497 20.13 11.27 -0.07
N TYR A 498 20.44 12.33 -0.83
CA TYR A 498 21.64 12.37 -1.68
C TYR A 498 22.61 13.52 -1.35
N GLY A 499 22.24 14.44 -0.45
CA GLY A 499 23.08 15.54 0.00
C GLY A 499 23.33 16.58 -1.10
N LYS A 500 24.56 17.14 -1.14
CA LYS A 500 24.92 18.25 -2.04
C LYS A 500 24.76 17.95 -3.54
N ASP A 501 24.81 16.70 -3.94
CA ASP A 501 24.72 16.26 -5.34
C ASP A 501 23.31 15.81 -5.74
N TRP A 502 22.29 16.16 -4.95
CA TRP A 502 20.90 15.76 -5.15
C TRP A 502 20.35 16.17 -6.53
N GLU A 503 20.72 17.33 -7.08
CA GLU A 503 20.28 17.79 -8.41
C GLU A 503 20.74 16.86 -9.53
N SER A 504 21.96 16.32 -9.42
CA SER A 504 22.50 15.34 -10.37
C SER A 504 21.71 14.03 -10.31
N CYS A 505 21.35 13.57 -9.10
CA CYS A 505 20.52 12.37 -8.90
C CYS A 505 19.10 12.59 -9.43
N PHE A 506 18.50 13.75 -9.14
CA PHE A 506 17.19 14.14 -9.65
C PHE A 506 17.17 14.20 -11.18
N SER A 507 18.16 14.85 -11.79
CA SER A 507 18.28 14.94 -13.26
C SER A 507 18.42 13.57 -13.90
N TYR A 508 19.21 12.68 -13.32
CA TYR A 508 19.38 11.30 -13.76
C TYR A 508 18.06 10.53 -13.72
N LEU A 509 17.40 10.50 -12.56
CA LEU A 509 16.15 9.75 -12.37
C LEU A 509 14.98 10.35 -13.17
N SER A 510 14.91 11.68 -13.30
CA SER A 510 13.93 12.35 -14.17
C SER A 510 14.11 11.96 -15.62
N ARG A 511 15.37 11.87 -16.08
CA ARG A 511 15.66 11.42 -17.44
C ARG A 511 15.22 9.97 -17.65
N LEU A 512 15.47 9.06 -16.71
CA LEU A 512 14.99 7.68 -16.79
C LEU A 512 13.45 7.64 -16.89
N SER A 513 12.75 8.32 -15.98
CA SER A 513 11.28 8.37 -15.99
C SER A 513 10.73 8.88 -17.33
N SER A 514 11.34 9.89 -17.92
CA SER A 514 10.91 10.46 -19.21
C SER A 514 11.06 9.48 -20.40
N LEU A 515 11.85 8.44 -20.25
CA LEU A 515 12.11 7.41 -21.28
C LEU A 515 11.29 6.14 -21.07
N CYS A 516 10.67 5.99 -19.92
CA CYS A 516 9.92 4.81 -19.52
C CYS A 516 8.45 4.83 -19.97
N ASN A 517 7.78 3.69 -19.89
CA ASN A 517 6.38 3.54 -20.25
C ASN A 517 5.72 2.48 -19.35
N CYS A 518 4.94 2.92 -18.36
CA CYS A 518 4.24 2.06 -17.40
C CYS A 518 3.32 1.07 -18.10
N ASP A 519 2.58 1.49 -19.11
CA ASP A 519 1.62 0.64 -19.82
C ASP A 519 2.31 -0.47 -20.61
N TYR A 520 3.47 -0.20 -21.23
CA TYR A 520 4.24 -1.23 -21.91
C TYR A 520 4.67 -2.36 -20.97
N CYS A 521 5.21 -2.03 -19.81
CA CYS A 521 5.62 -3.02 -18.80
C CYS A 521 4.42 -3.74 -18.16
N ASN A 522 3.23 -3.14 -18.19
CA ASN A 522 1.97 -3.74 -17.71
C ASN A 522 1.19 -4.50 -18.80
N GLY A 523 1.83 -4.88 -19.89
CA GLY A 523 1.23 -5.74 -20.92
C GLY A 523 0.34 -5.03 -21.93
N LYS A 524 0.25 -3.71 -21.88
CA LYS A 524 -0.60 -2.94 -22.80
C LYS A 524 0.13 -2.61 -24.11
N GLY A 525 -0.56 -2.74 -25.22
CA GLY A 525 -0.04 -2.47 -26.55
C GLY A 525 0.86 -3.59 -27.13
N SER A 526 1.45 -3.32 -28.30
CA SER A 526 2.31 -4.28 -29.00
C SER A 526 3.65 -4.47 -28.29
N ARG A 527 4.11 -5.71 -28.20
CA ARG A 527 5.47 -6.02 -27.68
C ARG A 527 6.56 -5.49 -28.60
N GLN A 528 6.38 -5.56 -29.93
CA GLN A 528 7.25 -4.87 -30.89
C GLN A 528 6.86 -3.39 -30.92
N ASN A 529 7.77 -2.53 -30.48
CA ASN A 529 7.52 -1.09 -30.36
C ASN A 529 8.81 -0.29 -30.58
N PRO A 530 9.00 0.28 -31.78
CA PRO A 530 10.23 1.02 -32.10
C PRO A 530 10.50 2.22 -31.19
N ALA A 531 9.45 2.87 -30.66
CA ALA A 531 9.62 3.99 -29.73
C ALA A 531 10.20 3.51 -28.39
N VAL A 532 9.65 2.42 -27.84
CA VAL A 532 10.19 1.79 -26.63
C VAL A 532 11.62 1.31 -26.87
N ALA A 533 11.90 0.64 -28.01
CA ALA A 533 13.25 0.20 -28.36
C ALA A 533 14.26 1.37 -28.38
N LYS A 534 13.89 2.49 -29.01
CA LYS A 534 14.71 3.70 -29.04
C LYS A 534 14.96 4.25 -27.62
N ASN A 535 13.92 4.31 -26.80
CA ASN A 535 14.01 4.86 -25.44
C ASN A 535 14.87 3.97 -24.54
N MET A 536 14.75 2.65 -24.62
CA MET A 536 15.53 1.72 -23.79
C MET A 536 17.04 1.80 -24.08
N LYS A 537 17.45 2.08 -25.32
CA LYS A 537 18.86 2.41 -25.64
C LYS A 537 19.32 3.66 -24.91
N GLN A 538 18.47 4.69 -24.82
CA GLN A 538 18.80 5.92 -24.13
C GLN A 538 18.83 5.72 -22.60
N VAL A 539 17.98 4.84 -22.04
CA VAL A 539 18.04 4.45 -20.62
C VAL A 539 19.43 3.88 -20.31
N ALA A 540 19.88 2.88 -21.08
CA ALA A 540 21.22 2.30 -20.89
C ALA A 540 22.33 3.38 -20.94
N GLN A 541 22.34 4.23 -21.98
CA GLN A 541 23.32 5.30 -22.12
C GLN A 541 23.29 6.31 -20.95
N THR A 542 22.08 6.66 -20.48
CA THR A 542 21.91 7.57 -19.34
C THR A 542 22.50 6.93 -18.08
N ALA A 543 22.23 5.65 -17.83
CA ALA A 543 22.75 4.91 -16.69
C ALA A 543 24.27 4.72 -16.75
N GLU A 544 24.85 4.42 -17.92
CA GLU A 544 26.28 4.33 -18.13
C GLU A 544 26.99 5.69 -17.87
N THR A 545 26.42 6.78 -18.37
CA THR A 545 26.99 8.12 -18.17
C THR A 545 26.99 8.53 -16.69
N PHE A 546 25.95 8.13 -15.94
CA PHE A 546 25.83 8.44 -14.51
C PHE A 546 26.89 7.76 -13.64
N LEU A 547 27.58 6.72 -14.14
CA LEU A 547 28.69 6.08 -13.46
C LEU A 547 29.77 7.08 -13.02
N SER A 548 30.05 8.08 -13.84
CA SER A 548 31.05 9.11 -13.51
C SER A 548 30.69 9.93 -12.27
N VAL A 549 29.38 10.19 -12.09
CA VAL A 549 28.86 10.88 -10.91
C VAL A 549 28.97 9.98 -9.67
N CYS A 550 28.58 8.70 -9.77
CA CYS A 550 28.73 7.73 -8.69
C CYS A 550 30.19 7.53 -8.25
N ALA A 551 31.12 7.51 -9.22
CA ALA A 551 32.55 7.33 -8.97
C ALA A 551 33.23 8.58 -8.35
N ALA A 552 32.70 9.78 -8.63
CA ALA A 552 33.20 11.03 -8.09
C ALA A 552 32.81 11.26 -6.62
N GLN A 553 31.84 10.51 -6.09
CA GLN A 553 31.38 10.64 -4.71
C GLN A 553 32.39 10.10 -3.70
N ASP A 554 32.83 10.95 -2.78
CA ASP A 554 33.51 10.51 -1.56
C ASP A 554 32.48 9.93 -0.57
N LYS A 555 32.10 8.68 -0.82
CA LYS A 555 31.06 8.01 -0.02
C LYS A 555 31.42 7.92 1.47
N ALA A 556 32.72 7.90 1.81
CA ALA A 556 33.18 7.83 3.21
C ALA A 556 32.93 9.14 3.99
N ALA A 557 32.85 10.27 3.29
CA ALA A 557 32.59 11.56 3.91
C ALA A 557 31.10 11.87 4.08
N LEU A 558 30.21 11.07 3.48
CA LEU A 558 28.76 11.27 3.57
C LEU A 558 28.18 10.76 4.91
N PRO A 559 27.08 11.35 5.40
CA PRO A 559 26.29 10.77 6.48
C PRO A 559 25.84 9.33 6.16
N PRO A 560 25.72 8.43 7.17
CA PRO A 560 25.39 7.02 6.93
C PRO A 560 24.15 6.78 6.07
N VAL A 561 23.08 7.53 6.29
CA VAL A 561 21.84 7.43 5.50
C VAL A 561 22.11 7.73 4.01
N GLN A 562 22.89 8.78 3.70
CA GLN A 562 23.22 9.13 2.32
C GLN A 562 24.14 8.08 1.67
N GLN A 563 25.06 7.47 2.43
CA GLN A 563 25.87 6.34 1.94
C GLN A 563 24.99 5.18 1.46
N LEU A 564 23.92 4.87 2.21
CA LEU A 564 22.97 3.81 1.84
C LEU A 564 22.20 4.17 0.56
N PHE A 565 21.71 5.40 0.44
CA PHE A 565 20.99 5.83 -0.77
C PHE A 565 21.91 5.83 -2.01
N TRP A 566 23.14 6.26 -1.89
CA TRP A 566 24.12 6.18 -2.99
C TRP A 566 24.47 4.73 -3.35
N LYS A 567 24.56 3.81 -2.37
CA LYS A 567 24.73 2.40 -2.63
C LYS A 567 23.56 1.81 -3.41
N HIS A 568 22.32 2.17 -3.04
CA HIS A 568 21.12 1.74 -3.77
C HIS A 568 21.08 2.33 -5.18
N LEU A 569 21.46 3.58 -5.36
CA LEU A 569 21.44 4.23 -6.65
C LEU A 569 22.49 3.63 -7.61
N ASP A 570 23.66 3.22 -7.11
CA ASP A 570 24.68 2.52 -7.91
C ASP A 570 24.21 1.10 -8.31
N TYR A 571 23.57 0.37 -7.40
CA TYR A 571 22.92 -0.91 -7.73
C TYR A 571 21.80 -0.71 -8.78
N HIS A 572 20.97 0.30 -8.60
CA HIS A 572 19.88 0.64 -9.52
C HIS A 572 20.40 1.03 -10.92
N ARG A 573 21.53 1.69 -11.01
CA ARG A 573 22.18 2.02 -12.28
C ARG A 573 22.44 0.77 -13.12
N GLU A 574 23.02 -0.27 -12.51
CA GLU A 574 23.29 -1.55 -13.18
C GLU A 574 21.98 -2.30 -13.50
N TYR A 575 21.02 -2.28 -12.58
CA TYR A 575 19.66 -2.77 -12.81
C TYR A 575 19.07 -2.15 -14.08
N CYS A 576 19.15 -0.84 -14.27
CA CYS A 576 18.65 -0.13 -15.45
C CYS A 576 19.37 -0.55 -16.74
N ILE A 577 20.69 -0.70 -16.71
CA ILE A 577 21.47 -1.12 -17.88
C ILE A 577 21.02 -2.52 -18.34
N LEU A 578 20.94 -3.47 -17.41
CA LEU A 578 20.59 -4.85 -17.75
C LEU A 578 19.14 -5.01 -18.17
N LEU A 579 18.19 -4.40 -17.44
CA LEU A 579 16.77 -4.48 -17.77
C LEU A 579 16.46 -3.78 -19.09
N SER A 580 17.00 -2.58 -19.30
CA SER A 580 16.76 -1.84 -20.55
C SER A 580 17.31 -2.56 -21.78
N LYS A 581 18.40 -3.33 -21.65
CA LYS A 581 18.90 -4.20 -22.71
C LYS A 581 17.89 -5.28 -23.10
N ALA A 582 17.31 -5.95 -22.10
CA ALA A 582 16.29 -6.98 -22.35
C ALA A 582 15.03 -6.38 -22.99
N LEU A 583 14.54 -5.26 -22.44
CA LEU A 583 13.36 -4.55 -22.98
C LEU A 583 13.62 -3.99 -24.39
N PHE A 584 14.82 -3.48 -24.67
CA PHE A 584 15.20 -3.04 -26.01
C PHE A 584 15.09 -4.17 -27.02
N LEU A 585 15.69 -5.33 -26.73
CA LEU A 585 15.69 -6.48 -27.62
C LEU A 585 14.27 -7.02 -27.85
N LEU A 586 13.45 -7.05 -26.81
CA LEU A 586 12.05 -7.45 -26.91
C LEU A 586 11.25 -6.48 -27.82
N ALA A 587 11.40 -5.17 -27.59
CA ALA A 587 10.71 -4.15 -28.36
C ALA A 587 11.19 -4.06 -29.82
N ASP A 588 12.43 -4.48 -30.10
CA ASP A 588 13.02 -4.60 -31.44
C ASP A 588 12.61 -5.90 -32.18
N GLY A 589 11.87 -6.81 -31.50
CA GLY A 589 11.42 -8.07 -32.05
C GLY A 589 12.45 -9.21 -31.98
N ARG A 590 13.56 -9.03 -31.29
CA ARG A 590 14.65 -10.00 -31.12
C ARG A 590 14.40 -10.89 -29.91
N THR A 591 13.32 -11.65 -29.93
CA THR A 591 12.77 -12.36 -28.75
C THR A 591 13.77 -13.33 -28.10
N GLN A 592 14.55 -14.08 -28.90
CA GLN A 592 15.54 -15.02 -28.35
C GLN A 592 16.65 -14.28 -27.59
N GLU A 593 17.21 -13.24 -28.19
CA GLU A 593 18.26 -12.43 -27.54
C GLU A 593 17.72 -11.65 -26.32
N ALA A 594 16.45 -11.24 -26.38
CA ALA A 594 15.75 -10.64 -25.25
C ALA A 594 15.68 -11.63 -24.08
N GLY A 595 15.38 -12.91 -24.33
CA GLY A 595 15.38 -13.96 -23.30
C GLY A 595 16.74 -14.18 -22.65
N GLU A 596 17.84 -14.15 -23.42
CA GLU A 596 19.20 -14.27 -22.86
C GLU A 596 19.60 -13.03 -22.03
N ALA A 597 19.24 -11.84 -22.49
CA ALA A 597 19.46 -10.61 -21.74
C ALA A 597 18.63 -10.59 -20.46
N TRP A 598 17.38 -11.04 -20.51
CA TRP A 598 16.50 -11.21 -19.37
C TRP A 598 17.07 -12.21 -18.34
N LYS A 599 17.60 -13.34 -18.79
CA LYS A 599 18.27 -14.31 -17.92
C LYS A 599 19.45 -13.67 -17.18
N THR A 600 20.25 -12.86 -17.88
CA THR A 600 21.37 -12.12 -17.26
C THR A 600 20.88 -11.12 -16.20
N PHE A 601 19.82 -10.38 -16.48
CA PHE A 601 19.21 -9.45 -15.54
C PHE A 601 18.65 -10.19 -14.31
N THR A 602 17.89 -11.27 -14.53
CA THR A 602 17.30 -12.07 -13.44
C THR A 602 18.38 -12.64 -12.53
N TYR A 603 19.49 -13.16 -13.11
CA TYR A 603 20.64 -13.62 -12.31
C TYR A 603 21.20 -12.49 -11.43
N TYR A 604 21.34 -11.29 -11.99
CA TYR A 604 21.85 -10.13 -11.25
C TYR A 604 20.99 -9.79 -10.04
N ILE A 605 19.68 -9.63 -10.20
CA ILE A 605 18.79 -9.29 -9.08
C ILE A 605 18.67 -10.42 -8.05
N CYS A 606 18.59 -11.68 -8.49
CA CYS A 606 18.54 -12.86 -7.62
C CYS A 606 19.82 -13.01 -6.77
N SER A 607 21.00 -12.79 -7.36
CA SER A 607 22.28 -12.90 -6.67
C SER A 607 22.52 -11.81 -5.62
N GLN A 608 21.83 -10.68 -5.73
CA GLN A 608 21.95 -9.52 -4.84
C GLN A 608 20.79 -9.38 -3.84
N GLU A 609 19.83 -10.31 -3.84
CA GLU A 609 18.61 -10.22 -3.03
C GLU A 609 18.92 -10.02 -1.54
N ASP A 610 19.86 -10.74 -0.94
CA ASP A 610 20.20 -10.58 0.49
C ASP A 610 20.66 -9.16 0.84
N THR A 611 21.32 -8.48 -0.10
CA THR A 611 21.83 -7.12 0.11
C THR A 611 20.76 -6.05 -0.07
N PHE A 612 19.81 -6.26 -1.00
CA PHE A 612 18.85 -5.23 -1.43
C PHE A 612 17.38 -5.62 -1.19
N GLN A 613 17.13 -6.74 -0.50
CA GLN A 613 15.76 -7.24 -0.27
C GLN A 613 14.83 -6.23 0.39
N LYS A 614 15.34 -5.32 1.24
CA LYS A 614 14.52 -4.25 1.83
C LYS A 614 14.08 -3.17 0.82
N ALA A 615 14.65 -3.18 -0.39
CA ALA A 615 14.38 -2.17 -1.41
C ALA A 615 13.73 -2.71 -2.68
N LEU A 616 13.93 -4.00 -2.97
CA LEU A 616 13.47 -4.64 -4.19
C LEU A 616 12.84 -5.99 -3.90
N ASP A 617 11.62 -6.18 -4.32
CA ASP A 617 10.94 -7.48 -4.33
C ASP A 617 11.31 -8.24 -5.61
N VAL A 618 12.30 -9.15 -5.50
CA VAL A 618 12.76 -9.96 -6.64
C VAL A 618 11.64 -10.84 -7.18
N TYR A 619 10.82 -11.44 -6.29
CA TYR A 619 9.66 -12.23 -6.70
C TYR A 619 8.76 -11.42 -7.64
N ARG A 620 8.42 -10.20 -7.24
CA ARG A 620 7.43 -9.39 -7.95
C ARG A 620 7.97 -8.84 -9.27
N VAL A 621 9.24 -8.43 -9.32
CA VAL A 621 9.90 -8.03 -10.59
C VAL A 621 9.81 -9.14 -11.63
N VAL A 622 10.12 -10.37 -11.22
CA VAL A 622 10.09 -11.53 -12.13
C VAL A 622 8.65 -11.87 -12.52
N GLU A 623 7.72 -11.88 -11.56
CA GLU A 623 6.31 -12.18 -11.81
C GLU A 623 5.67 -11.19 -12.79
N VAL A 624 5.80 -9.88 -12.55
CA VAL A 624 5.24 -8.83 -13.42
C VAL A 624 5.84 -8.90 -14.82
N SER A 625 7.15 -9.10 -14.93
CA SER A 625 7.83 -9.20 -16.20
C SER A 625 7.41 -10.45 -16.98
N THR A 626 7.21 -11.58 -16.31
CA THR A 626 6.77 -12.82 -16.93
C THR A 626 5.30 -12.73 -17.37
N ASN A 627 4.41 -12.29 -16.48
CA ASN A 627 2.97 -12.32 -16.74
C ASN A 627 2.52 -11.22 -17.72
N TYR A 628 3.15 -10.05 -17.66
CA TYR A 628 2.67 -8.87 -18.40
C TYR A 628 3.61 -8.43 -19.51
N THR A 629 4.93 -8.55 -19.36
CA THR A 629 5.88 -8.14 -20.39
C THR A 629 6.20 -9.26 -21.37
N GLY A 630 6.04 -10.53 -20.97
CA GLY A 630 6.21 -11.71 -21.81
C GLY A 630 7.62 -12.29 -21.79
N PHE A 631 8.41 -11.98 -20.78
CA PHE A 631 9.68 -12.66 -20.54
C PHE A 631 9.46 -14.08 -20.00
N PRO A 632 10.36 -15.05 -20.29
CA PRO A 632 10.25 -16.40 -19.76
C PRO A 632 10.55 -16.45 -18.27
N LEU A 633 9.87 -17.33 -17.53
CA LEU A 633 10.27 -17.67 -16.18
C LEU A 633 11.62 -18.42 -16.22
N ILE A 634 12.58 -17.98 -15.42
CA ILE A 634 13.90 -18.62 -15.32
C ILE A 634 13.90 -19.56 -14.13
N GLU A 635 13.90 -20.87 -14.43
CA GLU A 635 13.93 -21.92 -13.40
C GLU A 635 15.36 -22.32 -12.99
N ASN A 636 16.33 -22.11 -13.88
CA ASN A 636 17.75 -22.46 -13.66
C ASN A 636 18.68 -21.49 -14.42
N PHE A 637 19.81 -21.18 -13.81
CA PHE A 637 20.86 -20.35 -14.42
C PHE A 637 22.01 -21.16 -15.00
#